data_bcdfabde34ae898179f0982962406a86
#
_entry.id   bcdfabde34ae898179f0982962406a86
#
_cell.length_a   1.000
_cell.length_b   1.000
_cell.length_c   1.000
_cell.angle_alpha   90.00
_cell.angle_beta   90.00
_cell.angle_gamma   90.00
#
_symmetry.space_group_name_H-M   'P 1'
#
loop_
_entity.id
_entity.type
_entity.pdbx_description
1 polymer ?
#
loop_
_entity_poly.entity_id
_entity_poly.type
_entity_poly.pdbx_seq_one_letter_code
_entity_poly.pdbx_strand_id
1 'polypeptide(L)'
;MLQINMADVMNVIGSLTPYLIAIGVLFVLALIITFAVNKKTVKEVATRKIVHSESWLVALVGIVVAVSMMLTGPLSTLLNNATTTKYMLSDTTVSKANELAKEVQSEAITMLKNDDSNLPLSNKKVNVFGWGSTNPVYGGTGSGSMSDQYETVSMLDGMKQAGIETNSELTKLYTDYRKDRPMVAMWSQDWTLPEVPAKQYSDKLISDAKDFSDEAVITITRVGGEGADLPTNMKAKGITYNNNSKDYEDFKDGEHFLQLSQTERDMIDLVTKNFKKVTLVYNGANAFQFDFLSQYPQIKSVLWCPPAGQTGFSALGEVLAGDVNPSGKTSDTFAKDLTKTAVFNNTDGTAAGNASSVGTNGKFTYDNADDLTASYMGFSGDKVTVTPTFVNYVEGIYVGYKFYETAADEGLINYDDTVMFPFGYGLSYTTFKQEMGKVSYKNGKISFDVTVTNTGDKAGKDVVEVYYNPPYTDGGIEKASKNLVAFEKTKKLEPGASQTVKIEFDDDDMASYDQKDAKAYVLEQGDYDISIQSDSHHVIDHQKVTVKDTVTYNSDSNTHNGDAVAATNEFDYAAGDVTYLSRAGHFANYAKATAAPTNFSMSDEAKAEFTNNSNYDPKKYDNDSDEMPTTGAKNGLKLYQMYGKDYDDADWDKLLDQLTFDDM
;
A
#
# COMPACT_ATOMS: atom_id res chain seq x y z
N MET A 1 19.61 -3.06 -4.28
CA MET A 1 20.92 -2.32 -4.29
C MET A 1 20.75 -1.12 -3.38
N LEU A 2 21.47 -1.05 -2.25
CA LEU A 2 21.49 0.17 -1.43
C LEU A 2 21.94 1.32 -2.33
N GLN A 3 21.02 2.21 -2.70
CA GLN A 3 21.39 3.46 -3.36
C GLN A 3 22.11 4.30 -2.31
N ILE A 4 23.45 4.33 -2.41
CA ILE A 4 24.27 5.24 -1.61
C ILE A 4 23.95 6.64 -2.09
N ASN A 5 23.14 7.36 -1.32
CA ASN A 5 22.84 8.78 -1.58
C ASN A 5 24.12 9.56 -1.37
N MET A 6 24.47 10.41 -2.35
CA MET A 6 25.69 11.26 -2.26
C MET A 6 25.65 12.19 -1.06
N ALA A 7 24.46 12.61 -0.63
CA ALA A 7 24.27 13.42 0.58
C ALA A 7 24.67 12.62 1.84
N ASP A 8 24.32 11.33 1.94
CA ASP A 8 24.72 10.48 3.07
C ASP A 8 26.24 10.28 3.12
N VAL A 9 26.86 10.12 1.95
CA VAL A 9 28.33 10.07 1.84
C VAL A 9 28.97 11.38 2.33
N MET A 10 28.43 12.52 1.93
CA MET A 10 28.95 13.82 2.36
C MET A 10 28.74 14.07 3.85
N ASN A 11 27.63 13.60 4.41
CA ASN A 11 27.38 13.69 5.86
C ASN A 11 28.32 12.84 6.66
N VAL A 12 28.60 11.59 6.21
CA VAL A 12 29.60 10.74 6.85
C VAL A 12 30.97 11.41 6.77
N ILE A 13 31.38 11.96 5.61
CA ILE A 13 32.62 12.73 5.47
C ILE A 13 32.61 13.94 6.41
N GLY A 14 31.50 14.67 6.52
CA GLY A 14 31.32 15.78 7.42
C GLY A 14 31.55 15.39 8.90
N SER A 15 30.96 14.27 9.31
CA SER A 15 31.10 13.73 10.68
C SER A 15 32.51 13.22 11.00
N LEU A 16 33.29 12.85 10.00
CA LEU A 16 34.72 12.48 10.15
C LEU A 16 35.66 13.68 10.25
N THR A 17 35.23 14.84 9.73
CA THR A 17 36.07 16.05 9.63
C THR A 17 36.75 16.45 10.95
N PRO A 18 36.09 16.50 12.13
CA PRO A 18 36.74 16.86 13.38
C PRO A 18 37.90 15.93 13.76
N TYR A 19 37.72 14.64 13.52
CA TYR A 19 38.75 13.62 13.83
C TYR A 19 39.94 13.73 12.86
N LEU A 20 39.67 13.93 11.58
CA LEU A 20 40.73 14.14 10.57
C LEU A 20 41.53 15.41 10.86
N ILE A 21 40.90 16.48 11.29
CA ILE A 21 41.57 17.70 11.73
C ILE A 21 42.44 17.40 12.97
N ALA A 22 41.93 16.70 13.96
CA ALA A 22 42.69 16.33 15.16
C ALA A 22 43.93 15.51 14.83
N ILE A 23 43.82 14.51 13.95
CA ILE A 23 44.91 13.70 13.43
C ILE A 23 45.96 14.59 12.73
N GLY A 24 45.50 15.48 11.85
CA GLY A 24 46.37 16.42 11.14
C GLY A 24 47.13 17.35 12.08
N VAL A 25 46.44 17.90 13.08
CA VAL A 25 47.05 18.78 14.09
C VAL A 25 48.10 18.04 14.92
N LEU A 26 47.81 16.85 15.39
CA LEU A 26 48.77 16.05 16.16
C LEU A 26 50.02 15.71 15.36
N PHE A 27 49.84 15.35 14.11
CA PHE A 27 50.94 15.03 13.20
C PHE A 27 51.80 16.26 12.92
N VAL A 28 51.19 17.39 12.61
CA VAL A 28 51.91 18.68 12.33
C VAL A 28 52.64 19.15 13.58
N LEU A 29 52.05 19.05 14.78
CA LEU A 29 52.73 19.41 16.03
C LEU A 29 53.98 18.57 16.29
N ALA A 30 53.88 17.25 16.08
CA ALA A 30 55.05 16.33 16.19
C ALA A 30 56.16 16.70 15.21
N LEU A 31 55.78 17.06 13.99
CA LEU A 31 56.76 17.58 12.97
C LEU A 31 57.39 18.88 13.41
N ILE A 32 56.60 19.86 13.84
CA ILE A 32 57.10 21.15 14.32
C ILE A 32 58.11 20.94 15.50
N ILE A 33 57.77 20.09 16.45
CA ILE A 33 58.68 19.78 17.58
C ILE A 33 59.96 19.14 17.04
N THR A 34 59.81 18.19 16.11
CA THR A 34 60.99 17.53 15.51
C THR A 34 61.95 18.50 14.83
N PHE A 35 61.42 19.48 14.11
CA PHE A 35 62.22 20.52 13.43
C PHE A 35 62.74 21.58 14.42
N ALA A 36 61.94 22.00 15.38
CA ALA A 36 62.29 23.03 16.36
C ALA A 36 63.36 22.55 17.34
N VAL A 37 63.31 21.30 17.78
CA VAL A 37 64.28 20.65 18.70
C VAL A 37 65.44 20.06 17.91
N ASN A 38 66.38 20.88 17.49
CA ASN A 38 67.50 20.53 16.65
C ASN A 38 68.82 20.82 17.39
N LYS A 39 69.98 20.52 16.71
CA LYS A 39 71.31 20.74 17.31
C LYS A 39 71.64 22.20 17.72
N LYS A 40 70.91 23.20 17.11
CA LYS A 40 71.12 24.61 17.45
C LYS A 40 70.27 25.01 18.67
N THR A 41 69.09 24.42 18.87
CA THR A 41 68.19 24.79 19.94
C THR A 41 68.42 23.98 21.19
N VAL A 42 68.77 22.66 21.09
CA VAL A 42 69.03 21.77 22.22
C VAL A 42 70.35 21.05 21.93
N LYS A 43 71.40 21.38 22.68
CA LYS A 43 72.75 20.82 22.46
C LYS A 43 72.91 19.35 22.89
N GLU A 44 72.16 18.94 23.93
CA GLU A 44 72.26 17.56 24.49
C GLU A 44 71.52 16.56 23.59
N VAL A 45 72.26 15.50 23.21
CA VAL A 45 71.74 14.47 22.26
C VAL A 45 70.62 13.63 22.92
N ALA A 46 70.78 13.30 24.20
CA ALA A 46 69.83 12.45 24.92
C ALA A 46 68.45 13.19 25.00
N THR A 47 68.47 14.45 25.42
CA THR A 47 67.26 15.28 25.52
C THR A 47 66.56 15.44 24.19
N ARG A 48 67.27 15.66 23.08
CA ARG A 48 66.64 15.71 21.74
C ARG A 48 65.96 14.42 21.36
N LYS A 49 66.60 13.29 21.60
CA LYS A 49 66.02 11.96 21.28
C LYS A 49 64.77 11.68 22.12
N ILE A 50 64.80 12.01 23.40
CA ILE A 50 63.66 11.83 24.32
C ILE A 50 62.50 12.69 23.83
N VAL A 51 62.71 14.00 23.62
CA VAL A 51 61.62 14.90 23.17
C VAL A 51 61.05 14.49 21.86
N HIS A 52 61.87 14.07 20.88
CA HIS A 52 61.35 13.53 19.62
C HIS A 52 60.54 12.25 19.84
N SER A 53 61.06 11.31 20.60
CA SER A 53 60.37 10.03 20.83
C SER A 53 59.02 10.25 21.57
N GLU A 54 59.01 11.08 22.59
CA GLU A 54 57.78 11.37 23.33
C GLU A 54 56.76 12.15 22.51
N SER A 55 57.19 13.13 21.70
CA SER A 55 56.26 13.90 20.83
C SER A 55 55.61 12.99 19.79
N TRP A 56 56.38 12.07 19.17
CA TRP A 56 55.82 11.09 18.25
C TRP A 56 54.97 10.03 18.94
N LEU A 57 55.33 9.62 20.17
CA LEU A 57 54.51 8.69 20.93
C LEU A 57 53.16 9.28 21.28
N VAL A 58 53.16 10.53 21.78
CA VAL A 58 51.91 11.26 22.08
C VAL A 58 51.06 11.44 20.84
N ALA A 59 51.68 11.82 19.72
CA ALA A 59 50.95 11.92 18.46
C ALA A 59 50.36 10.58 18.00
N LEU A 60 51.13 9.48 18.11
CA LEU A 60 50.64 8.14 17.78
C LEU A 60 49.47 7.71 18.65
N VAL A 61 49.58 7.90 19.98
CA VAL A 61 48.48 7.56 20.89
C VAL A 61 47.22 8.40 20.56
N GLY A 62 47.38 9.70 20.37
CA GLY A 62 46.25 10.57 19.98
C GLY A 62 45.59 10.19 18.66
N ILE A 63 46.42 9.82 17.66
CA ILE A 63 45.90 9.33 16.34
C ILE A 63 45.14 8.01 16.53
N VAL A 64 45.67 7.08 17.32
CA VAL A 64 44.99 5.78 17.60
C VAL A 64 43.65 6.02 18.31
N VAL A 65 43.60 6.94 19.26
CA VAL A 65 42.35 7.31 19.93
C VAL A 65 41.36 7.92 18.93
N ALA A 66 41.80 8.88 18.11
CA ALA A 66 40.92 9.51 17.11
C ALA A 66 40.38 8.50 16.10
N VAL A 67 41.24 7.60 15.60
CA VAL A 67 40.82 6.51 14.69
C VAL A 67 39.84 5.56 15.39
N SER A 68 40.10 5.18 16.66
CA SER A 68 39.17 4.34 17.41
C SER A 68 37.79 5.01 17.57
N MET A 69 37.76 6.29 17.89
CA MET A 69 36.52 7.07 17.96
C MET A 69 35.79 7.16 16.63
N MET A 70 36.51 7.25 15.50
CA MET A 70 35.90 7.20 14.16
C MET A 70 35.25 5.86 13.89
N LEU A 71 35.96 4.76 14.22
CA LEU A 71 35.51 3.39 13.97
C LEU A 71 34.33 2.98 14.85
N THR A 72 34.30 3.41 16.09
CA THR A 72 33.22 3.10 17.05
C THR A 72 32.09 4.11 17.07
N GLY A 73 32.25 5.24 16.41
CA GLY A 73 31.26 6.30 16.24
C GLY A 73 30.76 6.40 14.79
N PRO A 74 31.17 7.45 14.04
CA PRO A 74 30.59 7.74 12.72
C PRO A 74 30.69 6.63 11.69
N LEU A 75 31.72 5.78 11.76
CA LEU A 75 31.93 4.66 10.85
C LEU A 75 31.33 3.35 11.34
N SER A 76 30.85 3.26 12.58
CA SER A 76 30.39 2.00 13.17
C SER A 76 29.24 1.37 12.36
N THR A 77 28.26 2.15 11.96
CA THR A 77 27.13 1.67 11.16
C THR A 77 27.58 1.18 9.79
N LEU A 78 28.45 1.93 9.10
CA LEU A 78 29.00 1.51 7.81
C LEU A 78 29.83 0.24 7.92
N LEU A 79 30.66 0.13 8.97
CA LEU A 79 31.50 -1.06 9.23
C LEU A 79 30.63 -2.25 9.59
N ASN A 80 29.62 -2.07 10.44
CA ASN A 80 28.67 -3.11 10.77
C ASN A 80 27.94 -3.60 9.51
N ASN A 81 27.42 -2.71 8.71
CA ASN A 81 26.74 -3.05 7.46
C ASN A 81 27.69 -3.75 6.44
N ALA A 82 28.95 -3.34 6.40
CA ALA A 82 29.96 -3.94 5.51
C ALA A 82 30.50 -5.28 6.00
N THR A 83 30.55 -5.49 7.32
CA THR A 83 31.13 -6.69 7.95
C THR A 83 30.07 -7.65 8.47
N THR A 84 28.81 -7.22 8.56
CA THR A 84 27.71 -8.08 8.98
C THR A 84 27.52 -9.18 7.95
N THR A 85 27.66 -10.42 8.37
CA THR A 85 27.28 -11.58 7.57
C THR A 85 25.84 -11.38 7.15
N LYS A 86 25.55 -11.45 5.86
CA LYS A 86 24.16 -11.42 5.40
C LYS A 86 23.39 -12.49 6.15
N TYR A 87 22.52 -12.08 7.06
CA TYR A 87 21.61 -13.02 7.72
C TYR A 87 20.63 -13.50 6.65
N MET A 88 20.82 -14.71 6.22
CA MET A 88 19.90 -15.39 5.31
C MET A 88 18.98 -16.27 6.13
N LEU A 89 17.71 -16.27 5.75
CA LEU A 89 16.77 -17.25 6.30
C LEU A 89 17.22 -18.67 5.91
N SER A 90 16.89 -19.67 6.72
CA SER A 90 17.14 -21.06 6.35
C SER A 90 16.36 -21.44 5.10
N ASP A 91 16.90 -22.38 4.30
CA ASP A 91 16.23 -22.87 3.08
C ASP A 91 14.81 -23.37 3.37
N THR A 92 14.61 -24.00 4.53
CA THR A 92 13.27 -24.45 4.96
C THR A 92 12.31 -23.29 5.20
N THR A 93 12.81 -22.19 5.81
CA THR A 93 11.99 -21.00 6.05
C THR A 93 11.66 -20.30 4.72
N VAL A 94 12.64 -20.18 3.83
CA VAL A 94 12.44 -19.60 2.49
C VAL A 94 11.42 -20.43 1.70
N SER A 95 11.55 -21.76 1.70
CA SER A 95 10.60 -22.65 1.02
C SER A 95 9.16 -22.46 1.52
N LYS A 96 8.97 -22.45 2.84
CA LYS A 96 7.65 -22.21 3.44
C LYS A 96 7.09 -20.83 3.13
N ALA A 97 7.92 -19.79 3.15
CA ALA A 97 7.50 -18.44 2.78
C ALA A 97 7.09 -18.36 1.30
N ASN A 98 7.82 -19.02 0.42
CA ASN A 98 7.50 -19.08 -1.01
C ASN A 98 6.21 -19.85 -1.29
N GLU A 99 5.99 -20.97 -0.59
CA GLU A 99 4.73 -21.73 -0.67
C GLU A 99 3.55 -20.89 -0.20
N LEU A 100 3.69 -20.20 0.95
CA LEU A 100 2.66 -19.31 1.47
C LEU A 100 2.40 -18.11 0.54
N ALA A 101 3.44 -17.47 -0.02
CA ALA A 101 3.29 -16.38 -0.97
C ALA A 101 2.52 -16.81 -2.23
N LYS A 102 2.80 -18.01 -2.73
CA LYS A 102 2.06 -18.61 -3.84
C LYS A 102 0.59 -18.89 -3.46
N GLU A 103 0.34 -19.45 -2.26
CA GLU A 103 -1.00 -19.72 -1.76
C GLU A 103 -1.80 -18.41 -1.64
N VAL A 104 -1.25 -17.39 -1.01
CA VAL A 104 -1.86 -16.05 -0.89
C VAL A 104 -2.23 -15.51 -2.27
N GLN A 105 -1.33 -15.60 -3.24
CA GLN A 105 -1.60 -15.11 -4.59
C GLN A 105 -2.67 -15.94 -5.30
N SER A 106 -2.73 -17.27 -5.07
CA SER A 106 -3.78 -18.15 -5.61
C SER A 106 -5.17 -17.74 -5.11
N GLU A 107 -5.26 -17.29 -3.86
CA GLU A 107 -6.51 -16.81 -3.25
C GLU A 107 -6.86 -15.36 -3.67
N ALA A 108 -5.86 -14.57 -4.08
CA ALA A 108 -6.03 -13.16 -4.41
C ALA A 108 -6.35 -12.89 -5.89
N ILE A 109 -5.88 -13.74 -6.82
CA ILE A 109 -6.16 -13.54 -8.25
C ILE A 109 -7.66 -13.56 -8.47
N THR A 110 -8.17 -12.44 -9.01
CA THR A 110 -9.60 -12.23 -9.23
C THR A 110 -9.93 -12.26 -10.71
N MET A 111 -10.85 -13.14 -11.09
CA MET A 111 -11.36 -13.19 -12.46
C MET A 111 -12.52 -12.22 -12.62
N LEU A 112 -12.30 -11.13 -13.38
CA LEU A 112 -13.27 -10.07 -13.58
C LEU A 112 -14.21 -10.32 -14.78
N LYS A 113 -13.74 -11.10 -15.74
CA LYS A 113 -14.50 -11.44 -16.97
C LYS A 113 -14.05 -12.79 -17.50
N ASN A 114 -14.98 -13.60 -18.02
CA ASN A 114 -14.65 -14.87 -18.69
C ASN A 114 -15.76 -15.27 -19.69
N ASP A 115 -15.90 -14.52 -20.77
CA ASP A 115 -16.86 -14.79 -21.82
C ASP A 115 -16.47 -16.05 -22.60
N ASP A 116 -17.47 -16.80 -23.01
CA ASP A 116 -17.33 -18.01 -23.83
C ASP A 116 -16.39 -19.07 -23.18
N SER A 117 -16.20 -19.03 -21.87
CA SER A 117 -15.26 -19.91 -21.14
C SER A 117 -13.84 -19.87 -21.76
N ASN A 118 -13.37 -18.66 -22.12
CA ASN A 118 -12.06 -18.44 -22.73
C ASN A 118 -10.90 -18.86 -21.82
N LEU A 119 -11.07 -18.75 -20.49
CA LEU A 119 -10.19 -19.34 -19.50
C LEU A 119 -10.84 -20.56 -18.85
N PRO A 120 -10.04 -21.57 -18.44
CA PRO A 120 -8.60 -21.68 -18.62
C PRO A 120 -8.21 -21.81 -20.09
N LEU A 121 -6.93 -21.45 -20.41
CA LEU A 121 -6.42 -21.51 -21.77
C LEU A 121 -6.65 -22.90 -22.38
N SER A 122 -7.20 -22.95 -23.58
CA SER A 122 -7.48 -24.20 -24.28
C SER A 122 -6.21 -24.83 -24.86
N ASN A 123 -5.17 -24.02 -25.03
CA ASN A 123 -3.89 -24.40 -25.62
C ASN A 123 -2.75 -24.15 -24.62
N LYS A 124 -1.73 -24.99 -24.63
CA LYS A 124 -0.51 -24.78 -23.83
C LYS A 124 0.49 -23.84 -24.50
N LYS A 125 0.10 -23.14 -25.56
CA LYS A 125 0.88 -22.10 -26.26
C LYS A 125 0.09 -20.81 -26.30
N VAL A 126 0.75 -19.69 -25.92
CA VAL A 126 0.10 -18.38 -25.89
C VAL A 126 1.05 -17.26 -26.32
N ASN A 127 0.53 -16.29 -27.05
CA ASN A 127 1.25 -15.06 -27.37
C ASN A 127 1.05 -14.07 -26.22
N VAL A 128 2.13 -13.66 -25.54
CA VAL A 128 2.07 -12.68 -24.46
C VAL A 128 2.48 -11.32 -24.98
N PHE A 129 1.56 -10.38 -24.96
CA PHE A 129 1.74 -8.99 -25.35
C PHE A 129 1.79 -8.07 -24.12
N GLY A 130 2.41 -6.90 -24.32
CA GLY A 130 2.60 -5.89 -23.29
C GLY A 130 3.96 -5.99 -22.63
N TRP A 131 4.67 -4.87 -22.61
CA TRP A 131 6.00 -4.76 -21.98
C TRP A 131 5.99 -5.18 -20.50
N GLY A 132 4.87 -4.96 -19.80
CA GLY A 132 4.66 -5.40 -18.43
C GLY A 132 4.89 -6.90 -18.21
N SER A 133 4.76 -7.75 -19.23
CA SER A 133 4.99 -9.20 -19.13
C SER A 133 6.44 -9.56 -18.81
N THR A 134 7.41 -8.77 -19.29
CA THR A 134 8.83 -8.94 -19.00
C THR A 134 9.30 -8.13 -17.79
N ASN A 135 8.49 -7.20 -17.33
CA ASN A 135 8.75 -6.33 -16.18
C ASN A 135 7.50 -6.20 -15.30
N PRO A 136 7.01 -7.29 -14.71
CA PRO A 136 5.81 -7.23 -13.88
C PRO A 136 6.06 -6.50 -12.55
N VAL A 137 4.97 -6.16 -11.85
CA VAL A 137 5.00 -5.55 -10.53
C VAL A 137 4.96 -6.66 -9.48
N TYR A 138 6.00 -6.77 -8.69
CA TYR A 138 6.13 -7.75 -7.61
C TYR A 138 5.68 -7.20 -6.26
N GLY A 139 5.92 -5.92 -6.00
CA GLY A 139 5.61 -5.22 -4.76
C GLY A 139 5.42 -3.73 -4.98
N GLY A 140 5.20 -2.99 -3.91
CA GLY A 140 5.08 -1.53 -3.93
C GLY A 140 6.43 -0.81 -3.89
N THR A 141 6.38 0.44 -3.44
CA THR A 141 7.55 1.30 -3.19
C THR A 141 7.81 1.42 -1.69
N GLY A 142 8.93 2.02 -1.29
CA GLY A 142 9.27 2.24 0.12
C GLY A 142 9.40 0.92 0.89
N SER A 143 8.77 0.82 2.03
CA SER A 143 8.76 -0.39 2.88
C SER A 143 8.04 -1.58 2.24
N GLY A 144 7.17 -1.33 1.26
CA GLY A 144 6.51 -2.37 0.45
C GLY A 144 7.36 -2.90 -0.71
N SER A 145 8.60 -2.45 -0.87
CA SER A 145 9.48 -2.92 -1.95
C SER A 145 10.00 -4.32 -1.71
N MET A 146 10.33 -5.01 -2.80
CA MET A 146 10.82 -6.38 -2.76
C MET A 146 12.31 -6.45 -2.38
N SER A 147 12.68 -7.50 -1.63
CA SER A 147 14.07 -7.83 -1.36
C SER A 147 14.73 -8.48 -2.58
N ASP A 148 15.88 -7.96 -3.02
CA ASP A 148 16.71 -8.53 -4.09
C ASP A 148 17.63 -9.67 -3.60
N GLN A 149 17.53 -10.05 -2.33
CA GLN A 149 18.33 -11.14 -1.75
C GLN A 149 17.81 -12.54 -2.11
N TYR A 150 16.54 -12.62 -2.49
CA TYR A 150 15.87 -13.88 -2.81
C TYR A 150 15.42 -13.88 -4.27
N GLU A 151 15.44 -15.07 -4.88
CA GLU A 151 14.99 -15.23 -6.26
C GLU A 151 13.47 -14.97 -6.38
N THR A 152 13.10 -14.36 -7.49
CA THR A 152 11.71 -14.12 -7.86
C THR A 152 11.29 -15.02 -9.01
N VAL A 153 10.04 -15.43 -9.02
CA VAL A 153 9.42 -16.09 -10.19
C VAL A 153 8.83 -14.99 -11.07
N SER A 154 9.32 -14.84 -12.29
CA SER A 154 8.74 -13.90 -13.25
C SER A 154 7.36 -14.38 -13.75
N MET A 155 6.59 -13.46 -14.33
CA MET A 155 5.28 -13.83 -14.92
C MET A 155 5.43 -14.92 -15.99
N LEU A 156 6.41 -14.81 -16.86
CA LEU A 156 6.66 -15.79 -17.93
C LEU A 156 7.19 -17.12 -17.36
N ASP A 157 8.00 -17.09 -16.29
CA ASP A 157 8.45 -18.32 -15.62
C ASP A 157 7.29 -19.02 -14.90
N GLY A 158 6.37 -18.27 -14.28
CA GLY A 158 5.15 -18.83 -13.70
C GLY A 158 4.29 -19.54 -14.74
N MET A 159 4.10 -18.94 -15.91
CA MET A 159 3.43 -19.61 -17.04
C MET A 159 4.16 -20.87 -17.48
N LYS A 160 5.48 -20.82 -17.62
CA LYS A 160 6.33 -21.96 -17.99
C LYS A 160 6.25 -23.09 -16.94
N GLN A 161 6.24 -22.76 -15.66
CA GLN A 161 6.10 -23.76 -14.58
C GLN A 161 4.75 -24.50 -14.68
N ALA A 162 3.68 -23.83 -15.10
CA ALA A 162 2.37 -24.41 -15.37
C ALA A 162 2.27 -25.12 -16.74
N GLY A 163 3.40 -25.29 -17.45
CA GLY A 163 3.47 -25.96 -18.73
C GLY A 163 2.95 -25.13 -19.92
N ILE A 164 2.84 -23.81 -19.77
CA ILE A 164 2.46 -22.91 -20.85
C ILE A 164 3.71 -22.40 -21.58
N GLU A 165 3.78 -22.65 -22.87
CA GLU A 165 4.82 -22.14 -23.76
C GLU A 165 4.45 -20.73 -24.26
N THR A 166 5.34 -19.76 -24.06
CA THR A 166 5.16 -18.38 -24.50
C THR A 166 6.01 -18.07 -25.73
N ASN A 167 5.54 -17.15 -26.58
CA ASN A 167 6.23 -16.76 -27.80
C ASN A 167 7.52 -15.97 -27.48
N SER A 168 8.68 -16.59 -27.75
CA SER A 168 9.99 -16.01 -27.44
C SER A 168 10.34 -14.77 -28.27
N GLU A 169 9.81 -14.63 -29.48
CA GLU A 169 10.07 -13.46 -30.31
C GLU A 169 9.40 -12.20 -29.74
N LEU A 170 8.19 -12.34 -29.18
CA LEU A 170 7.52 -11.26 -28.45
C LEU A 170 8.28 -10.92 -27.17
N THR A 171 8.70 -11.92 -26.40
CA THR A 171 9.54 -11.69 -25.20
C THR A 171 10.81 -10.93 -25.55
N LYS A 172 11.46 -11.31 -26.66
CA LYS A 172 12.66 -10.61 -27.14
C LYS A 172 12.38 -9.17 -27.54
N LEU A 173 11.26 -8.89 -28.22
CA LEU A 173 10.88 -7.53 -28.61
C LEU A 173 10.80 -6.61 -27.36
N TYR A 174 10.12 -7.05 -26.31
CA TYR A 174 9.97 -6.26 -25.08
C TYR A 174 11.30 -6.09 -24.33
N THR A 175 12.09 -7.13 -24.22
CA THR A 175 13.39 -7.09 -23.55
C THR A 175 14.37 -6.18 -24.30
N ASP A 176 14.38 -6.23 -25.63
CA ASP A 176 15.23 -5.38 -26.48
C ASP A 176 14.76 -3.91 -26.45
N TYR A 177 13.45 -3.67 -26.31
CA TYR A 177 12.89 -2.33 -26.25
C TYR A 177 13.33 -1.59 -25.00
N ARG A 178 13.15 -2.21 -23.84
CA ARG A 178 13.60 -1.66 -22.54
C ARG A 178 13.76 -2.78 -21.52
N LYS A 179 14.95 -2.88 -20.95
CA LYS A 179 15.28 -3.92 -19.98
C LYS A 179 14.71 -3.63 -18.60
N ASP A 180 14.85 -2.40 -18.13
CA ASP A 180 14.56 -2.05 -16.74
C ASP A 180 13.31 -1.17 -16.62
N ARG A 181 12.50 -1.43 -15.58
CA ARG A 181 11.33 -0.62 -15.25
C ARG A 181 11.77 0.80 -14.84
N PRO A 182 11.03 1.85 -15.27
CA PRO A 182 11.20 3.19 -14.72
C PRO A 182 11.07 3.16 -13.21
N MET A 183 11.92 3.93 -12.54
CA MET A 183 11.92 3.96 -11.09
C MET A 183 10.74 4.79 -10.58
N VAL A 184 9.84 4.12 -9.87
CA VAL A 184 8.85 4.77 -9.02
C VAL A 184 9.20 4.39 -7.59
N ALA A 185 9.75 5.34 -6.84
CA ALA A 185 10.23 5.15 -5.47
C ALA A 185 9.78 6.33 -4.60
N MET A 186 9.87 6.18 -3.30
CA MET A 186 9.48 7.20 -2.33
C MET A 186 10.08 8.59 -2.62
N TRP A 187 11.33 8.63 -3.09
CA TRP A 187 12.11 9.86 -3.25
C TRP A 187 12.29 10.32 -4.70
N SER A 188 11.89 9.50 -5.67
CA SER A 188 12.06 9.82 -7.10
C SER A 188 11.06 9.00 -7.90
N GLN A 189 10.33 9.68 -8.77
CA GLN A 189 9.31 9.05 -9.60
C GLN A 189 9.54 9.37 -11.08
N ASP A 190 9.71 8.32 -11.87
CA ASP A 190 9.58 8.35 -13.34
C ASP A 190 8.30 7.58 -13.69
N TRP A 191 7.23 8.32 -14.00
CA TRP A 191 5.90 7.79 -14.30
C TRP A 191 5.76 7.25 -15.74
N THR A 192 6.87 7.09 -16.45
CA THR A 192 6.86 6.48 -17.78
C THR A 192 6.22 5.10 -17.72
N LEU A 193 5.26 4.86 -18.59
CA LEU A 193 4.68 3.53 -18.85
C LEU A 193 5.29 2.97 -20.14
N PRO A 194 6.39 2.20 -20.07
CA PRO A 194 6.99 1.65 -21.27
C PRO A 194 6.03 0.70 -21.96
N GLU A 195 5.80 0.96 -23.24
CA GLU A 195 5.12 0.03 -24.13
C GLU A 195 5.66 0.20 -25.54
N VAL A 196 5.74 -0.89 -26.29
CA VAL A 196 6.28 -0.89 -27.64
C VAL A 196 5.28 -0.24 -28.59
N PRO A 197 5.66 0.87 -29.28
CA PRO A 197 4.79 1.47 -30.28
C PRO A 197 4.36 0.47 -31.37
N ALA A 198 3.08 0.49 -31.73
CA ALA A 198 2.50 -0.48 -32.68
C ALA A 198 3.28 -0.64 -34.01
N LYS A 199 3.95 0.42 -34.46
CA LYS A 199 4.81 0.40 -35.67
C LYS A 199 6.03 -0.53 -35.56
N GLN A 200 6.45 -0.90 -34.36
CA GLN A 200 7.61 -1.78 -34.14
C GLN A 200 7.24 -3.26 -34.25
N TYR A 201 5.97 -3.61 -34.23
CA TYR A 201 5.49 -4.95 -34.51
C TYR A 201 5.46 -5.16 -36.03
N SER A 202 6.49 -5.84 -36.57
CA SER A 202 6.52 -6.11 -38.00
C SER A 202 5.40 -7.07 -38.42
N ASP A 203 4.95 -6.95 -39.64
CA ASP A 203 3.95 -7.87 -40.23
C ASP A 203 4.36 -9.34 -40.11
N LYS A 204 5.68 -9.60 -40.24
CA LYS A 204 6.24 -10.93 -40.05
C LYS A 204 6.07 -11.43 -38.62
N LEU A 205 6.41 -10.60 -37.61
CA LEU A 205 6.26 -10.97 -36.19
C LEU A 205 4.80 -11.30 -35.86
N ILE A 206 3.86 -10.52 -36.36
CA ILE A 206 2.41 -10.76 -36.13
C ILE A 206 1.95 -12.02 -36.88
N SER A 207 2.44 -12.26 -38.09
CA SER A 207 2.13 -13.50 -38.82
C SER A 207 2.68 -14.74 -38.08
N ASP A 208 3.93 -14.69 -37.64
CA ASP A 208 4.57 -15.79 -36.91
C ASP A 208 3.86 -16.02 -35.56
N ALA A 209 3.42 -14.96 -34.88
CA ALA A 209 2.64 -15.07 -33.65
C ALA A 209 1.28 -15.76 -33.87
N LYS A 210 0.59 -15.48 -34.99
CA LYS A 210 -0.67 -16.17 -35.34
C LYS A 210 -0.45 -17.64 -35.65
N ASP A 211 0.68 -17.98 -36.30
CA ASP A 211 1.04 -19.37 -36.56
C ASP A 211 1.46 -20.11 -35.26
N PHE A 212 1.98 -19.40 -34.26
CA PHE A 212 2.35 -19.96 -32.95
C PHE A 212 1.13 -20.34 -32.11
N SER A 213 0.14 -19.42 -31.97
CA SER A 213 -1.10 -19.65 -31.22
C SER A 213 -2.22 -18.69 -31.64
N ASP A 214 -3.49 -19.15 -31.57
CA ASP A 214 -4.68 -18.31 -31.73
C ASP A 214 -5.11 -17.58 -30.43
N GLU A 215 -4.44 -17.87 -29.33
CA GLU A 215 -4.66 -17.28 -28.01
C GLU A 215 -3.61 -16.20 -27.70
N ALA A 216 -4.06 -15.09 -27.14
CA ALA A 216 -3.22 -13.98 -26.72
C ALA A 216 -3.51 -13.57 -25.28
N VAL A 217 -2.46 -13.24 -24.54
CA VAL A 217 -2.53 -12.59 -23.22
C VAL A 217 -1.96 -11.18 -23.36
N ILE A 218 -2.68 -10.18 -22.92
CA ILE A 218 -2.21 -8.80 -22.80
C ILE A 218 -1.92 -8.52 -21.33
N THR A 219 -0.76 -7.96 -21.03
CA THR A 219 -0.37 -7.58 -19.68
C THR A 219 -0.27 -6.07 -19.56
N ILE A 220 -1.07 -5.49 -18.66
CA ILE A 220 -1.01 -4.08 -18.26
C ILE A 220 -0.52 -4.01 -16.81
N THR A 221 0.44 -3.14 -16.53
CA THR A 221 1.00 -3.00 -15.18
C THR A 221 0.93 -1.58 -14.67
N ARG A 222 0.64 -1.43 -13.37
CA ARG A 222 0.72 -0.13 -12.67
C ARG A 222 1.45 -0.35 -11.33
N VAL A 223 2.44 0.48 -11.06
CA VAL A 223 3.19 0.46 -9.81
C VAL A 223 2.85 1.71 -9.01
N GLY A 224 2.72 1.57 -7.72
CA GLY A 224 2.53 2.63 -6.75
C GLY A 224 2.97 2.14 -5.38
N GLY A 225 2.91 3.00 -4.39
CA GLY A 225 3.24 2.66 -3.01
C GLY A 225 3.67 3.87 -2.21
N GLU A 226 4.31 3.63 -1.08
CA GLU A 226 4.72 4.63 -0.11
C GLU A 226 5.51 5.78 -0.75
N GLY A 227 5.07 7.02 -0.51
CA GLY A 227 5.70 8.24 -1.03
C GLY A 227 5.56 8.45 -2.55
N ALA A 228 4.73 7.67 -3.22
CA ALA A 228 4.51 7.74 -4.67
C ALA A 228 3.01 7.79 -4.98
N ASP A 229 2.38 8.94 -4.66
CA ASP A 229 0.97 9.20 -4.95
C ASP A 229 0.72 9.16 -6.47
N LEU A 230 -0.33 8.42 -6.86
CA LEU A 230 -0.62 8.20 -8.28
C LEU A 230 -1.11 9.49 -8.95
N PRO A 231 -0.52 9.88 -10.10
CA PRO A 231 -0.91 11.09 -10.81
C PRO A 231 -2.39 11.08 -11.23
N THR A 232 -3.15 12.09 -10.81
CA THR A 232 -4.52 12.35 -11.26
C THR A 232 -4.56 13.11 -12.58
N ASN A 233 -3.45 13.70 -13.01
CA ASN A 233 -3.26 14.29 -14.33
C ASN A 233 -1.78 14.13 -14.75
N MET A 234 -1.54 13.31 -15.77
CA MET A 234 -0.19 13.03 -16.28
C MET A 234 0.52 14.25 -16.89
N LYS A 235 -0.22 15.32 -17.22
CA LYS A 235 0.35 16.59 -17.72
C LYS A 235 0.54 17.64 -16.63
N ALA A 236 0.23 17.32 -15.38
CA ALA A 236 0.38 18.27 -14.29
C ALA A 236 1.84 18.64 -14.03
N LYS A 237 2.03 19.82 -13.48
CA LYS A 237 3.36 20.32 -13.10
C LYS A 237 3.98 19.38 -12.06
N GLY A 238 5.22 18.96 -12.30
CA GLY A 238 5.96 18.07 -11.40
C GLY A 238 5.87 16.59 -11.77
N ILE A 239 4.92 16.19 -12.60
CA ILE A 239 4.85 14.82 -13.13
C ILE A 239 5.88 14.64 -14.25
N THR A 240 6.72 13.63 -14.11
CA THR A 240 7.77 13.31 -15.09
C THR A 240 7.52 11.95 -15.73
N TYR A 241 7.43 11.94 -17.05
CA TYR A 241 7.39 10.72 -17.86
C TYR A 241 7.91 10.98 -19.27
N ASN A 242 8.25 9.92 -19.98
CA ASN A 242 8.67 9.97 -21.37
C ASN A 242 7.63 9.30 -22.26
N ASN A 243 7.30 9.94 -23.39
CA ASN A 243 6.47 9.32 -24.41
C ASN A 243 7.19 8.15 -25.09
N ASN A 244 6.47 7.07 -25.38
CA ASN A 244 6.99 5.91 -26.10
C ASN A 244 7.20 6.17 -27.59
N SER A 245 6.59 7.21 -28.14
CA SER A 245 6.70 7.63 -29.54
C SER A 245 7.00 9.12 -29.64
N LYS A 246 7.63 9.51 -30.75
CA LYS A 246 7.77 10.93 -31.11
C LYS A 246 6.59 11.44 -31.96
N ASP A 247 5.72 10.54 -32.41
CA ASP A 247 4.63 10.86 -33.31
C ASP A 247 3.34 11.25 -32.58
N TYR A 248 3.25 10.91 -31.28
CA TYR A 248 2.09 11.21 -30.43
C TYR A 248 2.50 11.28 -28.94
N GLU A 249 1.62 11.83 -28.16
CA GLU A 249 1.76 11.84 -26.69
C GLU A 249 0.99 10.66 -26.08
N ASP A 250 1.58 10.04 -25.06
CA ASP A 250 0.96 8.92 -24.34
C ASP A 250 -0.25 9.34 -23.49
N PHE A 251 -0.26 10.60 -23.05
CA PHE A 251 -1.36 11.14 -22.27
C PHE A 251 -1.74 12.54 -22.73
N LYS A 252 -3.03 12.84 -22.70
CA LYS A 252 -3.61 14.17 -22.85
C LYS A 252 -3.73 14.85 -21.48
N ASP A 253 -3.97 16.16 -21.50
CA ASP A 253 -4.27 16.90 -20.28
C ASP A 253 -5.57 16.37 -19.63
N GLY A 254 -5.54 16.17 -18.31
CA GLY A 254 -6.62 15.55 -17.54
C GLY A 254 -6.64 14.01 -17.55
N GLU A 255 -5.79 13.35 -18.33
CA GLU A 255 -5.66 11.89 -18.26
C GLU A 255 -4.76 11.48 -17.08
N HIS A 256 -5.19 10.44 -16.34
CA HIS A 256 -4.55 9.98 -15.11
C HIS A 256 -3.78 8.67 -15.30
N PHE A 257 -2.96 8.32 -14.31
CA PHE A 257 -2.07 7.15 -14.37
C PHE A 257 -2.83 5.79 -14.40
N LEU A 258 -4.03 5.72 -13.82
CA LEU A 258 -4.83 4.49 -13.73
C LEU A 258 -5.75 4.26 -14.93
N GLN A 259 -5.42 4.82 -16.08
CA GLN A 259 -6.06 4.52 -17.37
C GLN A 259 -5.01 4.08 -18.39
N LEU A 260 -5.44 3.65 -19.59
CA LEU A 260 -4.51 3.27 -20.66
C LEU A 260 -3.78 4.50 -21.22
N SER A 261 -2.46 4.36 -21.45
CA SER A 261 -1.72 5.29 -22.31
C SER A 261 -2.11 5.12 -23.76
N GLN A 262 -1.76 6.08 -24.63
CA GLN A 262 -2.02 5.96 -26.07
C GLN A 262 -1.29 4.75 -26.67
N THR A 263 -0.04 4.51 -26.27
CA THR A 263 0.72 3.34 -26.77
C THR A 263 0.11 2.01 -26.33
N GLU A 264 -0.41 1.92 -25.09
CA GLU A 264 -1.15 0.73 -24.64
C GLU A 264 -2.44 0.53 -25.43
N ARG A 265 -3.18 1.59 -25.76
CA ARG A 265 -4.38 1.52 -26.63
C ARG A 265 -4.02 0.99 -28.02
N ASP A 266 -2.97 1.55 -28.63
CA ASP A 266 -2.50 1.13 -29.94
C ASP A 266 -2.07 -0.35 -29.97
N MET A 267 -1.45 -0.84 -28.89
CA MET A 267 -1.09 -2.25 -28.73
C MET A 267 -2.34 -3.13 -28.61
N ILE A 268 -3.34 -2.72 -27.81
CA ILE A 268 -4.62 -3.43 -27.66
C ILE A 268 -5.35 -3.49 -29.01
N ASP A 269 -5.39 -2.40 -29.78
CA ASP A 269 -5.95 -2.34 -31.12
C ASP A 269 -5.26 -3.34 -32.05
N LEU A 270 -3.93 -3.39 -32.02
CA LEU A 270 -3.14 -4.33 -32.82
C LEU A 270 -3.49 -5.78 -32.46
N VAL A 271 -3.52 -6.11 -31.18
CA VAL A 271 -3.76 -7.48 -30.69
C VAL A 271 -5.19 -7.90 -31.01
N THR A 272 -6.20 -7.09 -30.69
CA THR A 272 -7.62 -7.44 -30.88
C THR A 272 -8.02 -7.49 -32.37
N LYS A 273 -7.31 -6.78 -33.24
CA LYS A 273 -7.45 -6.92 -34.69
C LYS A 273 -6.97 -8.29 -35.18
N ASN A 274 -5.96 -8.87 -34.56
CA ASN A 274 -5.30 -10.09 -35.04
C ASN A 274 -5.72 -11.35 -34.29
N PHE A 275 -6.16 -11.25 -33.05
CA PHE A 275 -6.56 -12.36 -32.18
C PHE A 275 -8.02 -12.21 -31.73
N LYS A 276 -8.71 -13.35 -31.54
CA LYS A 276 -10.12 -13.38 -31.12
C LYS A 276 -10.31 -13.93 -29.73
N LYS A 277 -9.31 -14.63 -29.19
CA LYS A 277 -9.27 -15.18 -27.83
C LYS A 277 -8.21 -14.42 -27.06
N VAL A 278 -8.60 -13.30 -26.49
CA VAL A 278 -7.69 -12.41 -25.76
C VAL A 278 -8.04 -12.43 -24.28
N THR A 279 -7.02 -12.66 -23.45
CA THR A 279 -7.08 -12.50 -22.00
C THR A 279 -6.29 -11.26 -21.61
N LEU A 280 -6.89 -10.37 -20.83
CA LEU A 280 -6.20 -9.23 -20.23
C LEU A 280 -5.80 -9.57 -18.79
N VAL A 281 -4.53 -9.40 -18.45
CA VAL A 281 -4.01 -9.49 -17.08
C VAL A 281 -3.61 -8.09 -16.65
N TYR A 282 -4.32 -7.55 -15.68
CA TYR A 282 -3.94 -6.32 -15.01
C TYR A 282 -3.13 -6.67 -13.74
N ASN A 283 -1.88 -6.24 -13.70
CA ASN A 283 -0.99 -6.44 -12.58
C ASN A 283 -0.70 -5.09 -11.88
N GLY A 284 -1.42 -4.85 -10.83
CA GLY A 284 -1.35 -3.63 -10.01
C GLY A 284 -2.20 -3.76 -8.75
N ALA A 285 -1.94 -2.91 -7.76
CA ALA A 285 -2.63 -2.95 -6.47
C ALA A 285 -3.94 -2.14 -6.46
N ASN A 286 -4.07 -1.15 -7.33
CA ASN A 286 -5.18 -0.21 -7.35
C ASN A 286 -6.27 -0.64 -8.33
N ALA A 287 -7.50 -0.19 -8.11
CA ALA A 287 -8.54 -0.25 -9.13
C ALA A 287 -8.07 0.46 -10.41
N PHE A 288 -8.36 -0.11 -11.55
CA PHE A 288 -7.99 0.41 -12.87
C PHE A 288 -9.23 0.77 -13.67
N GLN A 289 -9.15 1.79 -14.50
CA GLN A 289 -10.28 2.21 -15.33
C GLN A 289 -10.45 1.28 -16.53
N PHE A 290 -11.44 0.40 -16.48
CA PHE A 290 -11.72 -0.63 -17.49
C PHE A 290 -12.85 -0.28 -18.46
N ASP A 291 -13.30 0.96 -18.53
CA ASP A 291 -14.40 1.41 -19.44
C ASP A 291 -14.15 1.04 -20.90
N PHE A 292 -12.88 0.97 -21.31
CA PHE A 292 -12.48 0.58 -22.67
C PHE A 292 -12.87 -0.86 -23.05
N LEU A 293 -13.12 -1.76 -22.10
CA LEU A 293 -13.46 -3.16 -22.40
C LEU A 293 -14.69 -3.28 -23.30
N SER A 294 -15.62 -2.34 -23.21
CA SER A 294 -16.81 -2.29 -24.07
C SER A 294 -16.47 -2.12 -25.55
N GLN A 295 -15.31 -1.56 -25.87
CA GLN A 295 -14.84 -1.32 -27.26
C GLN A 295 -14.11 -2.54 -27.84
N TYR A 296 -13.70 -3.50 -26.99
CA TYR A 296 -12.90 -4.65 -27.38
C TYR A 296 -13.56 -5.99 -27.04
N PRO A 297 -14.59 -6.42 -27.79
CA PRO A 297 -15.30 -7.69 -27.53
C PRO A 297 -14.42 -8.94 -27.73
N GLN A 298 -13.23 -8.78 -28.28
CA GLN A 298 -12.21 -9.83 -28.42
C GLN A 298 -11.49 -10.11 -27.08
N ILE A 299 -11.48 -9.17 -26.15
CA ILE A 299 -11.01 -9.41 -24.78
C ILE A 299 -12.08 -10.21 -24.05
N LYS A 300 -11.91 -11.53 -24.11
CA LYS A 300 -12.86 -12.49 -23.57
C LYS A 300 -12.72 -12.69 -22.06
N SER A 301 -11.50 -12.56 -21.55
CA SER A 301 -11.22 -12.72 -20.13
C SER A 301 -10.39 -11.58 -19.58
N VAL A 302 -10.63 -11.25 -18.31
CA VAL A 302 -9.87 -10.25 -17.57
C VAL A 302 -9.53 -10.83 -16.19
N LEU A 303 -8.25 -10.83 -15.86
CA LEU A 303 -7.74 -11.18 -14.54
C LEU A 303 -7.15 -9.94 -13.87
N TRP A 304 -7.54 -9.67 -12.64
CA TRP A 304 -6.79 -8.82 -11.74
C TRP A 304 -5.79 -9.68 -10.98
N CYS A 305 -4.50 -9.40 -11.17
CA CYS A 305 -3.38 -10.05 -10.53
C CYS A 305 -2.65 -9.01 -9.66
N PRO A 306 -2.93 -8.90 -8.36
CA PRO A 306 -2.20 -8.01 -7.47
C PRO A 306 -0.69 -8.23 -7.51
N PRO A 307 0.15 -7.31 -7.00
CA PRO A 307 1.60 -7.51 -6.89
C PRO A 307 1.93 -8.85 -6.23
N ALA A 308 2.76 -9.65 -6.91
CA ALA A 308 2.80 -11.09 -6.67
C ALA A 308 3.83 -11.56 -5.61
N GLY A 309 4.60 -10.63 -5.02
CA GLY A 309 5.70 -11.04 -4.15
C GLY A 309 6.76 -11.88 -4.88
N GLN A 310 7.59 -12.62 -4.16
CA GLN A 310 8.67 -13.41 -4.75
C GLN A 310 8.18 -14.49 -5.71
N THR A 311 7.13 -15.21 -5.37
CA THR A 311 6.77 -16.46 -6.08
C THR A 311 5.33 -16.53 -6.55
N GLY A 312 4.52 -15.50 -6.30
CA GLY A 312 3.09 -15.53 -6.60
C GLY A 312 2.74 -15.63 -8.09
N PHE A 313 3.62 -15.26 -9.01
CA PHE A 313 3.35 -15.47 -10.45
C PHE A 313 3.28 -16.95 -10.85
N SER A 314 3.78 -17.88 -10.01
CA SER A 314 3.48 -19.32 -10.20
C SER A 314 1.98 -19.60 -10.15
N ALA A 315 1.25 -18.93 -9.24
CA ALA A 315 -0.20 -19.05 -9.13
C ALA A 315 -0.92 -18.48 -10.37
N LEU A 316 -0.43 -17.38 -10.96
CA LEU A 316 -1.00 -16.85 -12.19
C LEU A 316 -0.88 -17.86 -13.34
N GLY A 317 0.28 -18.54 -13.46
CA GLY A 317 0.47 -19.60 -14.45
C GLY A 317 -0.54 -20.73 -14.23
N GLU A 318 -0.74 -21.18 -13.00
CA GLU A 318 -1.69 -22.25 -12.64
C GLU A 318 -3.16 -21.86 -12.90
N VAL A 319 -3.52 -20.60 -12.63
CA VAL A 319 -4.86 -20.08 -12.98
C VAL A 319 -5.05 -20.11 -14.49
N LEU A 320 -4.12 -19.58 -15.26
CA LEU A 320 -4.20 -19.58 -16.73
C LEU A 320 -4.28 -21.00 -17.29
N ALA A 321 -3.56 -21.96 -16.70
CA ALA A 321 -3.57 -23.37 -17.11
C ALA A 321 -4.81 -24.14 -16.66
N GLY A 322 -5.57 -23.62 -15.69
CA GLY A 322 -6.72 -24.28 -15.09
C GLY A 322 -6.41 -25.26 -13.96
N ASP A 323 -5.15 -25.27 -13.49
CA ASP A 323 -4.74 -26.09 -12.34
C ASP A 323 -5.23 -25.51 -11.02
N VAL A 324 -5.40 -24.20 -10.98
CA VAL A 324 -6.04 -23.43 -9.90
C VAL A 324 -7.29 -22.75 -10.45
N ASN A 325 -8.41 -22.94 -9.76
CA ASN A 325 -9.65 -22.22 -10.04
C ASN A 325 -9.65 -20.90 -9.26
N PRO A 326 -9.71 -19.73 -9.93
CA PRO A 326 -9.70 -18.45 -9.23
C PRO A 326 -10.88 -18.31 -8.27
N SER A 327 -10.63 -17.72 -7.12
CA SER A 327 -11.62 -17.49 -6.06
C SER A 327 -11.42 -16.15 -5.35
N GLY A 328 -10.57 -15.28 -5.90
CA GLY A 328 -10.37 -13.93 -5.41
C GLY A 328 -11.60 -13.06 -5.61
N LYS A 329 -11.78 -12.07 -4.74
CA LYS A 329 -12.83 -11.06 -4.80
C LYS A 329 -12.21 -9.67 -4.86
N THR A 330 -12.88 -8.74 -5.53
CA THR A 330 -12.43 -7.35 -5.57
C THR A 330 -12.50 -6.74 -4.17
N SER A 331 -11.41 -6.14 -3.74
CA SER A 331 -11.32 -5.41 -2.47
C SER A 331 -11.63 -3.91 -2.61
N ASP A 332 -12.05 -3.49 -3.82
CA ASP A 332 -12.44 -2.12 -4.14
C ASP A 332 -13.53 -2.13 -5.20
N THR A 333 -14.23 -0.99 -5.36
CA THR A 333 -15.16 -0.77 -6.46
C THR A 333 -14.39 -0.24 -7.68
N PHE A 334 -14.48 -0.93 -8.80
CA PHE A 334 -13.88 -0.48 -10.07
C PHE A 334 -14.87 0.44 -10.80
N ALA A 335 -14.69 1.74 -10.65
CA ALA A 335 -15.50 2.72 -11.34
C ALA A 335 -15.15 2.79 -12.85
N LYS A 336 -16.15 3.08 -13.68
CA LYS A 336 -15.95 3.31 -15.13
C LYS A 336 -15.22 4.61 -15.44
N ASP A 337 -15.27 5.58 -14.53
CA ASP A 337 -14.62 6.88 -14.64
C ASP A 337 -14.11 7.29 -13.25
N LEU A 338 -12.82 7.16 -13.03
CA LEU A 338 -12.19 7.49 -11.73
C LEU A 338 -12.22 8.99 -11.43
N THR A 339 -12.36 9.84 -12.45
CA THR A 339 -12.45 11.30 -12.24
C THR A 339 -13.74 11.73 -11.55
N LYS A 340 -14.72 10.82 -11.47
CA LYS A 340 -16.01 11.04 -10.80
C LYS A 340 -16.10 10.42 -9.41
N THR A 341 -14.99 9.89 -8.89
CA THR A 341 -14.97 9.47 -7.49
C THR A 341 -15.11 10.69 -6.57
N ALA A 342 -15.73 10.49 -5.43
CA ALA A 342 -16.06 11.60 -4.52
C ALA A 342 -14.85 12.44 -4.10
N VAL A 343 -13.68 11.80 -3.99
CA VAL A 343 -12.44 12.44 -3.53
C VAL A 343 -11.54 12.96 -4.63
N PHE A 344 -11.81 12.70 -5.91
CA PHE A 344 -10.88 13.00 -7.00
C PHE A 344 -10.41 14.46 -7.02
N ASN A 345 -11.32 15.41 -6.78
CA ASN A 345 -11.00 16.84 -6.76
C ASN A 345 -10.48 17.33 -5.39
N ASN A 346 -10.48 16.48 -4.37
CA ASN A 346 -10.12 16.82 -3.00
C ASN A 346 -8.77 16.23 -2.57
N THR A 347 -8.08 15.58 -3.49
CA THR A 347 -6.69 15.16 -3.38
C THR A 347 -5.91 15.79 -4.53
N ASP A 348 -4.83 16.50 -4.23
CA ASP A 348 -3.99 17.07 -5.28
C ASP A 348 -2.96 16.02 -5.74
N GLY A 349 -3.32 15.22 -6.74
CA GLY A 349 -2.43 14.24 -7.37
C GLY A 349 -1.39 14.87 -8.33
N THR A 350 -1.13 16.17 -8.23
CA THR A 350 -0.33 16.90 -9.23
C THR A 350 1.16 16.98 -8.90
N ALA A 351 1.58 16.67 -7.70
CA ALA A 351 2.99 16.78 -7.33
C ALA A 351 3.56 15.42 -7.00
N ALA A 352 4.32 14.88 -7.92
CA ALA A 352 5.28 13.85 -7.60
C ALA A 352 6.32 14.44 -6.64
N GLY A 353 6.40 13.89 -5.45
CA GLY A 353 7.37 14.35 -4.48
C GLY A 353 8.77 13.91 -4.78
N ASN A 354 9.68 14.75 -4.46
CA ASN A 354 11.02 14.32 -4.08
C ASN A 354 11.21 14.59 -2.58
N ALA A 355 12.16 13.91 -1.98
CA ALA A 355 12.44 14.00 -0.54
C ALA A 355 12.72 15.42 -0.04
N SER A 356 13.18 16.31 -0.92
CA SER A 356 13.43 17.71 -0.59
C SER A 356 12.17 18.55 -0.46
N SER A 357 11.02 17.99 -0.82
CA SER A 357 9.71 18.63 -0.74
C SER A 357 8.72 17.84 0.12
N VAL A 358 9.21 17.16 1.15
CA VAL A 358 8.34 16.51 2.15
C VAL A 358 7.30 17.51 2.63
N GLY A 359 6.02 17.15 2.49
CA GLY A 359 4.90 17.99 2.85
C GLY A 359 4.25 18.81 1.73
N THR A 360 4.81 18.79 0.49
CA THR A 360 4.19 19.48 -0.66
C THR A 360 3.75 18.55 -1.79
N ASN A 361 3.85 17.22 -1.57
CA ASN A 361 3.62 16.23 -2.61
C ASN A 361 2.15 15.90 -2.76
N GLY A 362 1.58 16.25 -3.88
CA GLY A 362 0.23 15.85 -4.24
C GLY A 362 -0.83 16.27 -3.22
N LYS A 363 -0.57 17.33 -2.46
CA LYS A 363 -1.45 17.83 -1.40
C LYS A 363 -1.59 19.33 -1.49
N PHE A 364 -2.75 19.81 -1.13
CA PHE A 364 -2.97 21.24 -1.01
C PHE A 364 -2.14 21.79 0.15
N THR A 365 -1.52 22.97 -0.06
CA THR A 365 -0.70 23.64 0.94
C THR A 365 -1.49 24.77 1.57
N TYR A 366 -1.47 24.86 2.90
CA TYR A 366 -2.08 25.98 3.61
C TYR A 366 -1.35 27.28 3.28
N ASP A 367 -2.12 28.34 3.00
CA ASP A 367 -1.64 29.67 2.63
C ASP A 367 -1.44 30.61 3.82
N ASN A 368 -1.92 30.24 5.00
CA ASN A 368 -1.87 31.02 6.25
C ASN A 368 -1.13 30.31 7.40
N ALA A 369 -0.29 29.32 7.09
CA ALA A 369 0.40 28.52 8.09
C ALA A 369 1.91 28.74 8.17
N ASP A 370 2.40 29.89 7.74
CA ASP A 370 3.83 30.23 7.77
C ASP A 370 4.44 30.16 9.19
N ASP A 371 3.67 30.57 10.20
CA ASP A 371 4.02 30.52 11.63
C ASP A 371 4.00 29.08 12.20
N LEU A 372 3.39 28.13 11.50
CA LEU A 372 3.34 26.73 11.86
C LEU A 372 4.39 25.89 11.11
N THR A 373 5.21 26.54 10.30
CA THR A 373 6.28 25.87 9.56
C THR A 373 7.24 25.19 10.53
N ALA A 374 7.33 23.87 10.47
CA ALA A 374 8.23 23.08 11.29
C ALA A 374 9.61 22.94 10.64
N SER A 375 10.63 22.93 11.48
CA SER A 375 11.99 22.60 11.04
C SER A 375 12.50 21.43 11.86
N TYR A 376 12.91 20.37 11.20
CA TYR A 376 13.47 19.19 11.87
C TYR A 376 14.74 18.72 11.14
N MET A 377 15.50 17.85 11.82
CA MET A 377 16.66 17.22 11.18
C MET A 377 16.19 16.06 10.33
N GLY A 378 16.38 16.14 9.02
CA GLY A 378 16.12 15.03 8.10
C GLY A 378 17.10 13.87 8.30
N PHE A 379 16.86 12.77 7.61
CA PHE A 379 17.73 11.57 7.65
C PHE A 379 19.19 11.86 7.26
N SER A 380 19.41 12.86 6.43
CA SER A 380 20.75 13.29 6.01
C SER A 380 21.43 14.25 7.01
N GLY A 381 20.79 14.59 8.11
CA GLY A 381 21.30 15.58 9.06
C GLY A 381 21.11 17.03 8.62
N ASP A 382 20.45 17.25 7.50
CA ASP A 382 20.10 18.60 7.04
C ASP A 382 18.83 19.11 7.71
N LYS A 383 18.76 20.41 7.94
CA LYS A 383 17.55 21.04 8.45
C LYS A 383 16.50 21.08 7.34
N VAL A 384 15.41 20.34 7.53
CA VAL A 384 14.25 20.32 6.64
C VAL A 384 13.18 21.23 7.20
N THR A 385 12.61 22.06 6.34
CA THR A 385 11.50 22.97 6.69
C THR A 385 10.27 22.55 5.89
N VAL A 386 9.16 22.33 6.57
CA VAL A 386 7.88 21.89 5.97
C VAL A 386 6.76 22.86 6.33
N THR A 387 5.92 23.15 5.36
CA THR A 387 4.67 23.88 5.56
C THR A 387 3.52 22.86 5.65
N PRO A 388 2.56 23.01 6.56
CA PRO A 388 1.43 22.11 6.66
C PRO A 388 0.66 22.00 5.35
N THR A 389 0.24 20.78 5.04
CA THR A 389 -0.56 20.43 3.87
C THR A 389 -1.82 19.70 4.27
N PHE A 390 -2.79 19.59 3.36
CA PHE A 390 -4.04 18.89 3.62
C PHE A 390 -4.55 18.11 2.42
N VAL A 391 -5.43 17.16 2.70
CA VAL A 391 -6.37 16.53 1.78
C VAL A 391 -7.74 16.52 2.46
N ASN A 392 -8.82 16.57 1.68
CA ASN A 392 -10.17 16.52 2.23
C ASN A 392 -10.81 15.16 1.94
N TYR A 393 -11.03 14.36 2.96
CA TYR A 393 -11.74 13.08 2.87
C TYR A 393 -13.26 13.32 2.88
N VAL A 394 -13.75 14.04 1.87
CA VAL A 394 -15.13 14.55 1.77
C VAL A 394 -16.19 13.46 1.74
N GLU A 395 -15.83 12.23 1.40
CA GLU A 395 -16.71 11.07 1.43
C GLU A 395 -17.19 10.69 2.84
N GLY A 396 -16.46 11.05 3.89
CA GLY A 396 -16.77 10.67 5.26
C GLY A 396 -16.92 9.13 5.37
N ILE A 397 -18.09 8.66 5.80
CA ILE A 397 -18.38 7.21 5.89
C ILE A 397 -18.67 6.54 4.54
N TYR A 398 -18.89 7.33 3.48
CA TYR A 398 -19.27 6.83 2.15
C TYR A 398 -18.04 6.49 1.32
N VAL A 399 -17.14 5.66 1.88
CA VAL A 399 -15.90 5.21 1.22
C VAL A 399 -16.18 3.99 0.34
N GLY A 400 -15.67 4.01 -0.89
CA GLY A 400 -15.74 2.88 -1.82
C GLY A 400 -17.18 2.45 -2.11
N TYR A 401 -17.47 1.14 -2.02
CA TYR A 401 -18.80 0.59 -2.30
C TYR A 401 -19.93 1.23 -1.49
N LYS A 402 -19.64 1.68 -0.27
CA LYS A 402 -20.65 2.35 0.57
C LYS A 402 -21.23 3.60 -0.10
N PHE A 403 -20.39 4.34 -0.84
CA PHE A 403 -20.86 5.45 -1.66
C PHE A 403 -21.70 4.95 -2.84
N TYR A 404 -21.16 4.06 -3.67
CA TYR A 404 -21.83 3.67 -4.92
C TYR A 404 -23.17 2.99 -4.68
N GLU A 405 -23.25 2.10 -3.70
CA GLU A 405 -24.49 1.41 -3.34
C GLU A 405 -25.53 2.41 -2.78
N THR A 406 -25.12 3.26 -1.83
CA THR A 406 -26.04 4.23 -1.24
C THR A 406 -26.48 5.30 -2.25
N ALA A 407 -25.59 5.78 -3.08
CA ALA A 407 -25.90 6.76 -4.12
C ALA A 407 -26.85 6.21 -5.19
N ALA A 408 -26.73 4.93 -5.51
CA ALA A 408 -27.66 4.25 -6.41
C ALA A 408 -29.05 4.06 -5.75
N ASP A 409 -29.10 3.61 -4.51
CA ASP A 409 -30.34 3.45 -3.75
C ASP A 409 -31.07 4.78 -3.54
N GLU A 410 -30.34 5.89 -3.40
CA GLU A 410 -30.88 7.24 -3.29
C GLU A 410 -31.18 7.88 -4.67
N GLY A 411 -30.88 7.21 -5.78
CA GLY A 411 -31.15 7.69 -7.13
C GLY A 411 -30.22 8.82 -7.61
N LEU A 412 -29.11 9.07 -6.92
CA LEU A 412 -28.08 10.03 -7.34
C LEU A 412 -27.35 9.55 -8.60
N ILE A 413 -27.06 8.27 -8.70
CA ILE A 413 -26.35 7.64 -9.83
C ILE A 413 -27.15 6.46 -10.39
N ASN A 414 -26.88 6.15 -11.65
CA ASN A 414 -27.22 4.83 -12.20
C ASN A 414 -26.02 3.92 -11.96
N TYR A 415 -26.23 2.83 -11.22
CA TYR A 415 -25.16 1.92 -10.81
C TYR A 415 -24.42 1.32 -12.02
N ASP A 416 -25.18 0.73 -12.96
CA ASP A 416 -24.63 0.09 -14.16
C ASP A 416 -23.90 1.05 -15.09
N ASP A 417 -24.22 2.34 -15.08
CA ASP A 417 -23.50 3.35 -15.85
C ASP A 417 -22.21 3.82 -15.17
N THR A 418 -22.08 3.61 -13.86
CA THR A 418 -21.02 4.17 -13.02
C THR A 418 -19.99 3.13 -12.60
N VAL A 419 -20.42 1.93 -12.24
CA VAL A 419 -19.56 0.85 -11.74
C VAL A 419 -19.28 -0.17 -12.82
N MET A 420 -18.03 -0.57 -12.95
CA MET A 420 -17.60 -1.63 -13.88
C MET A 420 -17.58 -3.00 -13.19
N PHE A 421 -16.98 -3.06 -12.00
CA PHE A 421 -16.97 -4.24 -11.15
C PHE A 421 -17.24 -3.83 -9.70
N PRO A 422 -18.27 -4.41 -9.06
CA PRO A 422 -18.58 -4.15 -7.65
C PRO A 422 -17.43 -4.55 -6.72
N PHE A 423 -17.43 -4.03 -5.50
CA PHE A 423 -16.68 -4.61 -4.38
C PHE A 423 -17.21 -6.02 -4.08
N GLY A 424 -16.32 -6.96 -3.75
CA GLY A 424 -16.70 -8.36 -3.49
C GLY A 424 -16.90 -9.19 -4.76
N TYR A 425 -16.79 -8.59 -5.96
CA TYR A 425 -16.98 -9.30 -7.22
C TYR A 425 -15.82 -10.21 -7.58
N GLY A 426 -16.11 -11.35 -8.15
CA GLY A 426 -15.11 -12.28 -8.71
C GLY A 426 -15.75 -13.54 -9.23
N LEU A 427 -15.33 -13.97 -10.42
CA LEU A 427 -15.81 -15.16 -11.13
C LEU A 427 -14.95 -16.39 -10.81
N SER A 428 -15.49 -17.56 -11.10
CA SER A 428 -14.85 -18.86 -10.94
C SER A 428 -15.00 -19.66 -12.24
N TYR A 429 -14.18 -20.69 -12.43
CA TYR A 429 -14.36 -21.70 -13.50
C TYR A 429 -15.51 -22.65 -13.24
N THR A 430 -16.17 -22.54 -12.09
CA THR A 430 -17.35 -23.33 -11.71
C THR A 430 -18.46 -22.41 -11.22
N THR A 431 -19.61 -22.93 -10.88
CA THR A 431 -20.74 -22.20 -10.33
C THR A 431 -21.07 -22.69 -8.94
N PHE A 432 -21.59 -21.80 -8.10
CA PHE A 432 -22.01 -22.11 -6.74
C PHE A 432 -23.45 -21.69 -6.51
N LYS A 433 -24.10 -22.38 -5.58
CA LYS A 433 -25.39 -21.99 -5.01
C LYS A 433 -25.20 -21.77 -3.52
N GLN A 434 -25.62 -20.62 -3.03
CA GLN A 434 -25.66 -20.31 -1.59
C GLN A 434 -27.11 -20.33 -1.11
N GLU A 435 -27.35 -20.93 0.05
CA GLU A 435 -28.67 -21.01 0.67
C GLU A 435 -28.58 -20.52 2.12
N MET A 436 -29.28 -19.42 2.41
CA MET A 436 -29.28 -18.79 3.73
C MET A 436 -30.20 -19.53 4.68
N GLY A 437 -29.66 -19.98 5.81
CA GLY A 437 -30.43 -20.54 6.90
C GLY A 437 -31.20 -19.46 7.66
N LYS A 438 -32.01 -19.90 8.64
CA LYS A 438 -32.80 -18.99 9.46
C LYS A 438 -31.89 -18.14 10.34
N VAL A 439 -32.01 -16.82 10.25
CA VAL A 439 -31.30 -15.87 11.11
C VAL A 439 -31.86 -15.93 12.53
N SER A 440 -30.96 -16.05 13.49
CA SER A 440 -31.22 -15.98 14.93
C SER A 440 -30.60 -14.69 15.47
N TYR A 441 -31.39 -13.87 16.14
CA TYR A 441 -30.90 -12.71 16.88
C TYR A 441 -31.27 -12.87 18.36
N LYS A 442 -30.26 -13.06 19.20
CA LYS A 442 -30.44 -13.33 20.65
C LYS A 442 -29.26 -12.77 21.44
N ASN A 443 -29.54 -12.04 22.51
CA ASN A 443 -28.53 -11.55 23.46
C ASN A 443 -27.40 -10.74 22.77
N GLY A 444 -27.77 -9.88 21.85
CA GLY A 444 -26.80 -9.07 21.12
C GLY A 444 -26.08 -9.79 19.97
N LYS A 445 -26.33 -11.10 19.74
CA LYS A 445 -25.68 -11.86 18.66
C LYS A 445 -26.63 -12.19 17.53
N ILE A 446 -26.16 -11.99 16.31
CA ILE A 446 -26.75 -12.47 15.06
C ILE A 446 -26.00 -13.73 14.65
N SER A 447 -26.72 -14.79 14.34
CA SER A 447 -26.10 -16.04 13.85
C SER A 447 -27.00 -16.81 12.91
N PHE A 448 -26.42 -17.41 11.88
CA PHE A 448 -27.10 -18.29 10.94
C PHE A 448 -26.07 -19.14 10.18
N ASP A 449 -26.57 -20.20 9.55
CA ASP A 449 -25.77 -21.03 8.68
C ASP A 449 -26.00 -20.65 7.21
N VAL A 450 -24.97 -20.79 6.37
CA VAL A 450 -25.09 -20.68 4.91
C VAL A 450 -24.55 -21.98 4.30
N THR A 451 -25.39 -22.67 3.53
CA THR A 451 -24.97 -23.86 2.79
C THR A 451 -24.54 -23.44 1.39
N VAL A 452 -23.26 -23.71 1.07
CA VAL A 452 -22.66 -23.45 -0.24
C VAL A 452 -22.50 -24.78 -0.97
N THR A 453 -23.05 -24.89 -2.17
CA THR A 453 -22.97 -26.10 -3.02
C THR A 453 -22.27 -25.75 -4.34
N ASN A 454 -21.24 -26.48 -4.70
CA ASN A 454 -20.65 -26.42 -6.03
C ASN A 454 -21.59 -27.04 -7.05
N THR A 455 -22.19 -26.24 -7.91
CA THR A 455 -23.19 -26.70 -8.92
C THR A 455 -22.60 -26.88 -10.31
N GLY A 456 -21.33 -26.53 -10.51
CA GLY A 456 -20.65 -26.71 -11.78
C GLY A 456 -19.80 -27.97 -11.86
N ASP A 457 -18.89 -28.03 -12.81
CA ASP A 457 -18.12 -29.21 -13.20
C ASP A 457 -16.63 -29.16 -12.83
N LYS A 458 -16.17 -28.08 -12.17
CA LYS A 458 -14.81 -27.90 -11.67
C LYS A 458 -14.80 -27.79 -10.16
N ALA A 459 -13.78 -28.32 -9.52
CA ALA A 459 -13.56 -28.05 -8.09
C ALA A 459 -13.18 -26.60 -7.87
N GLY A 460 -13.70 -25.97 -6.81
CA GLY A 460 -13.45 -24.54 -6.54
C GLY A 460 -13.84 -24.15 -5.13
N LYS A 461 -13.56 -22.88 -4.81
CA LYS A 461 -13.95 -22.21 -3.55
C LYS A 461 -14.91 -21.09 -3.86
N ASP A 462 -15.78 -20.77 -2.90
CA ASP A 462 -16.69 -19.62 -2.96
C ASP A 462 -16.59 -18.80 -1.68
N VAL A 463 -17.00 -17.55 -1.74
CA VAL A 463 -17.03 -16.63 -0.60
C VAL A 463 -18.49 -16.31 -0.26
N VAL A 464 -18.86 -16.52 0.99
CA VAL A 464 -20.11 -16.00 1.55
C VAL A 464 -19.82 -14.60 2.06
N GLU A 465 -20.47 -13.61 1.49
CA GLU A 465 -20.38 -12.22 1.93
C GLU A 465 -21.70 -11.83 2.60
N VAL A 466 -21.61 -11.27 3.81
CA VAL A 466 -22.77 -10.89 4.61
C VAL A 466 -22.79 -9.40 4.77
N TYR A 467 -23.90 -8.79 4.34
CA TYR A 467 -24.12 -7.37 4.46
C TYR A 467 -25.34 -7.08 5.32
N TYR A 468 -25.36 -5.88 5.92
CA TYR A 468 -26.57 -5.35 6.53
C TYR A 468 -26.96 -3.99 5.93
N ASN A 469 -28.29 -3.75 5.90
CA ASN A 469 -28.87 -2.46 5.60
C ASN A 469 -29.55 -1.95 6.87
N PRO A 470 -29.05 -0.86 7.49
CA PRO A 470 -29.62 -0.31 8.72
C PRO A 470 -30.88 0.54 8.43
N PRO A 471 -31.75 0.74 9.43
CA PRO A 471 -32.81 1.73 9.32
C PRO A 471 -32.18 3.12 9.15
N TYR A 472 -32.73 3.91 8.23
CA TYR A 472 -32.27 5.27 7.96
C TYR A 472 -33.44 6.24 8.01
N THR A 473 -33.25 7.36 8.71
CA THR A 473 -34.15 8.50 8.72
C THR A 473 -33.46 9.66 8.01
N ASP A 474 -34.15 10.29 7.06
CA ASP A 474 -33.58 11.41 6.31
C ASP A 474 -33.12 12.54 7.25
N GLY A 475 -31.84 12.93 7.13
CA GLY A 475 -31.20 13.92 7.99
C GLY A 475 -30.82 13.44 9.40
N GLY A 476 -31.07 12.17 9.73
CA GLY A 476 -30.60 11.51 10.96
C GLY A 476 -29.12 11.13 10.93
N ILE A 477 -28.77 10.06 11.67
CA ILE A 477 -27.38 9.54 11.69
C ILE A 477 -26.98 9.10 10.29
N GLU A 478 -25.80 9.51 9.82
CA GLU A 478 -25.27 9.12 8.52
C GLU A 478 -25.01 7.60 8.48
N LYS A 479 -25.58 6.92 7.49
CA LYS A 479 -25.49 5.46 7.30
C LYS A 479 -25.48 5.09 5.84
N ALA A 480 -24.52 4.24 5.47
CA ALA A 480 -24.55 3.61 4.16
C ALA A 480 -25.67 2.56 4.09
N SER A 481 -26.26 2.39 2.92
CA SER A 481 -27.31 1.40 2.68
C SER A 481 -26.80 -0.04 2.62
N LYS A 482 -25.51 -0.23 2.39
CA LYS A 482 -24.83 -1.54 2.35
C LYS A 482 -23.58 -1.49 3.20
N ASN A 483 -23.45 -2.44 4.12
CA ASN A 483 -22.30 -2.54 5.01
C ASN A 483 -21.92 -4.02 5.14
N LEU A 484 -20.71 -4.38 4.69
CA LEU A 484 -20.14 -5.72 4.91
C LEU A 484 -19.88 -5.89 6.41
N VAL A 485 -20.40 -6.96 7.00
CA VAL A 485 -20.25 -7.24 8.44
C VAL A 485 -19.52 -8.55 8.70
N ALA A 486 -19.61 -9.50 7.79
CA ALA A 486 -18.89 -10.78 7.89
C ALA A 486 -18.64 -11.37 6.51
N PHE A 487 -17.62 -12.17 6.41
CA PHE A 487 -17.40 -13.03 5.24
C PHE A 487 -16.70 -14.32 5.66
N GLU A 488 -16.90 -15.37 4.87
CA GLU A 488 -16.24 -16.65 5.07
C GLU A 488 -16.02 -17.34 3.73
N LYS A 489 -14.82 -17.88 3.51
CA LYS A 489 -14.46 -18.60 2.30
C LYS A 489 -14.55 -20.12 2.53
N THR A 490 -15.18 -20.85 1.61
CA THR A 490 -15.27 -22.30 1.71
C THR A 490 -13.92 -22.98 1.52
N LYS A 491 -13.80 -24.20 1.99
CA LYS A 491 -12.77 -25.11 1.50
C LYS A 491 -13.03 -25.41 0.02
N LYS A 492 -12.04 -26.00 -0.66
CA LYS A 492 -12.21 -26.45 -2.04
C LYS A 492 -13.32 -27.52 -2.10
N LEU A 493 -14.38 -27.24 -2.85
CA LEU A 493 -15.53 -28.10 -3.04
C LEU A 493 -15.44 -28.79 -4.39
N GLU A 494 -15.50 -30.12 -4.38
CA GLU A 494 -15.65 -30.93 -5.60
C GLU A 494 -17.02 -30.69 -6.24
N PRO A 495 -17.22 -30.97 -7.55
CA PRO A 495 -18.52 -30.90 -8.20
C PRO A 495 -19.62 -31.64 -7.44
N GLY A 496 -20.71 -30.95 -7.14
CA GLY A 496 -21.83 -31.48 -6.34
C GLY A 496 -21.61 -31.53 -4.83
N ALA A 497 -20.41 -31.20 -4.34
CA ALA A 497 -20.14 -31.15 -2.91
C ALA A 497 -20.69 -29.86 -2.27
N SER A 498 -21.06 -29.94 -1.00
CA SER A 498 -21.54 -28.80 -0.21
C SER A 498 -20.74 -28.63 1.08
N GLN A 499 -20.70 -27.42 1.56
CA GLN A 499 -20.19 -27.05 2.88
C GLN A 499 -21.17 -26.06 3.52
N THR A 500 -21.43 -26.30 4.81
CA THR A 500 -22.13 -25.27 5.61
C THR A 500 -21.11 -24.44 6.36
N VAL A 501 -21.18 -23.13 6.20
CA VAL A 501 -20.41 -22.14 6.95
C VAL A 501 -21.31 -21.49 7.98
N LYS A 502 -20.80 -21.29 9.18
CA LYS A 502 -21.50 -20.60 10.25
C LYS A 502 -21.11 -19.14 10.23
N ILE A 503 -22.09 -18.27 10.15
CA ILE A 503 -21.95 -16.81 10.30
C ILE A 503 -22.37 -16.42 11.71
N GLU A 504 -21.56 -15.60 12.36
CA GLU A 504 -21.84 -15.03 13.67
C GLU A 504 -21.17 -13.66 13.82
N PHE A 505 -21.88 -12.66 14.30
CA PHE A 505 -21.39 -11.32 14.61
C PHE A 505 -22.24 -10.67 15.70
N ASP A 506 -21.72 -9.63 16.33
CA ASP A 506 -22.43 -8.93 17.39
C ASP A 506 -23.29 -7.77 16.82
N ASP A 507 -24.35 -7.39 17.50
CA ASP A 507 -25.26 -6.34 17.01
C ASP A 507 -24.64 -4.94 17.08
N ASP A 508 -23.61 -4.75 17.94
CA ASP A 508 -22.83 -3.52 17.99
C ASP A 508 -21.97 -3.30 16.74
N ASP A 509 -21.59 -4.35 15.99
CA ASP A 509 -20.99 -4.24 14.65
C ASP A 509 -21.87 -3.47 13.66
N MET A 510 -23.18 -3.36 13.93
CA MET A 510 -24.13 -2.61 13.12
C MET A 510 -24.39 -1.17 13.63
N ALA A 511 -23.70 -0.73 14.68
CA ALA A 511 -23.80 0.63 15.18
C ALA A 511 -23.20 1.64 14.20
N SER A 512 -23.72 2.87 14.23
CA SER A 512 -23.22 3.98 13.42
C SER A 512 -22.80 5.13 14.33
N TYR A 513 -21.73 5.84 13.99
CA TYR A 513 -21.29 6.99 14.79
C TYR A 513 -22.19 8.20 14.54
N ASP A 514 -22.82 8.69 15.59
CA ASP A 514 -23.60 9.94 15.57
C ASP A 514 -22.69 11.14 15.86
N GLN A 515 -22.25 11.80 14.80
CA GLN A 515 -21.38 12.96 14.89
C GLN A 515 -22.09 14.23 15.41
N LYS A 516 -23.40 14.30 15.27
CA LYS A 516 -24.19 15.53 15.56
C LYS A 516 -24.65 15.61 17.01
N ASP A 517 -25.39 14.62 17.45
CA ASP A 517 -26.14 14.68 18.70
C ASP A 517 -25.48 13.87 19.82
N ALA A 518 -25.34 12.55 19.65
CA ALA A 518 -24.82 11.69 20.70
C ALA A 518 -23.28 11.77 20.80
N LYS A 519 -22.57 12.12 19.72
CA LYS A 519 -21.10 12.08 19.60
C LYS A 519 -20.51 10.76 20.07
N ALA A 520 -21.17 9.67 19.69
CA ALA A 520 -20.86 8.31 20.08
C ALA A 520 -21.41 7.33 19.03
N TYR A 521 -21.00 6.07 19.09
CA TYR A 521 -21.65 5.01 18.34
C TYR A 521 -23.08 4.78 18.88
N VAL A 522 -24.01 4.59 17.96
CA VAL A 522 -25.43 4.35 18.25
C VAL A 522 -25.94 3.18 17.42
N LEU A 523 -26.46 2.17 18.09
CA LEU A 523 -27.27 1.12 17.49
C LEU A 523 -28.75 1.56 17.62
N GLU A 524 -29.34 2.05 16.53
CA GLU A 524 -30.72 2.55 16.57
C GLU A 524 -31.71 1.41 16.57
N GLN A 525 -32.85 1.61 17.31
CA GLN A 525 -33.97 0.70 17.20
C GLN A 525 -34.53 0.68 15.77
N GLY A 526 -34.94 -0.49 15.29
CA GLY A 526 -35.53 -0.63 13.97
C GLY A 526 -35.25 -1.97 13.33
N ASP A 527 -35.67 -2.12 12.08
CA ASP A 527 -35.42 -3.30 11.27
C ASP A 527 -34.10 -3.17 10.50
N TYR A 528 -33.25 -4.12 10.70
CA TYR A 528 -31.99 -4.30 9.95
C TYR A 528 -32.19 -5.46 8.98
N ASP A 529 -31.88 -5.23 7.71
CA ASP A 529 -31.96 -6.28 6.68
C ASP A 529 -30.60 -6.97 6.53
N ILE A 530 -30.52 -8.22 6.96
CA ILE A 530 -29.30 -9.05 6.88
C ILE A 530 -29.35 -9.85 5.60
N SER A 531 -28.35 -9.71 4.76
CA SER A 531 -28.30 -10.37 3.44
C SER A 531 -27.02 -11.16 3.21
N ILE A 532 -27.12 -12.26 2.46
CA ILE A 532 -25.98 -12.86 1.78
C ILE A 532 -25.95 -12.37 0.34
N GLN A 533 -24.76 -12.04 -0.15
CA GLN A 533 -24.61 -11.43 -1.46
C GLN A 533 -23.42 -12.06 -2.21
N SER A 534 -23.44 -12.01 -3.55
CA SER A 534 -22.30 -12.46 -4.37
C SER A 534 -21.22 -11.37 -4.51
N ASP A 535 -21.60 -10.13 -4.26
CA ASP A 535 -20.81 -8.90 -4.22
C ASP A 535 -21.65 -7.79 -3.58
N SER A 536 -21.14 -6.58 -3.38
CA SER A 536 -21.85 -5.48 -2.72
C SER A 536 -23.20 -5.12 -3.35
N HIS A 537 -23.42 -5.48 -4.62
CA HIS A 537 -24.61 -5.09 -5.38
C HIS A 537 -25.66 -6.21 -5.52
N HIS A 538 -25.22 -7.45 -5.69
CA HIS A 538 -26.12 -8.54 -6.06
C HIS A 538 -26.51 -9.40 -4.86
N VAL A 539 -27.73 -9.18 -4.38
CA VAL A 539 -28.34 -9.92 -3.25
C VAL A 539 -28.75 -11.32 -3.69
N ILE A 540 -28.34 -12.34 -2.92
CA ILE A 540 -28.73 -13.73 -3.10
C ILE A 540 -30.00 -14.03 -2.27
N ASP A 541 -29.97 -13.70 -0.98
CA ASP A 541 -31.07 -13.89 -0.04
C ASP A 541 -30.94 -12.92 1.14
N HIS A 542 -32.04 -12.65 1.84
CA HIS A 542 -32.04 -11.73 2.97
C HIS A 542 -33.12 -12.03 4.01
N GLN A 543 -32.89 -11.64 5.25
CA GLN A 543 -33.84 -11.74 6.36
C GLN A 543 -33.70 -10.54 7.28
N LYS A 544 -34.83 -10.10 7.87
CA LYS A 544 -34.84 -8.99 8.81
C LYS A 544 -34.59 -9.43 10.24
N VAL A 545 -33.86 -8.63 10.98
CA VAL A 545 -33.76 -8.66 12.44
C VAL A 545 -34.22 -7.32 12.99
N THR A 546 -34.90 -7.35 14.14
CA THR A 546 -35.42 -6.12 14.76
C THR A 546 -34.67 -5.83 16.04
N VAL A 547 -33.94 -4.72 16.06
CA VAL A 547 -33.37 -4.11 17.27
C VAL A 547 -34.50 -3.38 18.00
N LYS A 548 -34.77 -3.75 19.24
CA LYS A 548 -35.94 -3.28 19.98
C LYS A 548 -35.73 -1.91 20.62
N ASP A 549 -34.54 -1.67 21.13
CA ASP A 549 -34.18 -0.49 21.90
C ASP A 549 -32.92 0.14 21.34
N THR A 550 -32.86 1.46 21.26
CA THR A 550 -31.65 2.16 20.87
C THR A 550 -30.59 2.06 21.96
N VAL A 551 -29.37 1.69 21.59
CA VAL A 551 -28.19 1.65 22.49
C VAL A 551 -27.20 2.73 22.05
N THR A 552 -26.79 3.55 23.04
CA THR A 552 -25.76 4.59 22.81
C THR A 552 -24.51 4.21 23.59
N TYR A 553 -23.36 4.08 22.92
CA TYR A 553 -22.08 3.64 23.47
C TYR A 553 -21.24 4.88 23.88
N ASN A 554 -21.66 5.57 24.94
CA ASN A 554 -21.11 6.87 25.33
C ASN A 554 -20.47 6.90 26.74
N SER A 555 -20.13 5.76 27.29
CA SER A 555 -19.46 5.65 28.59
C SER A 555 -18.50 4.46 28.63
N ASP A 556 -17.46 4.55 29.47
CA ASP A 556 -16.45 3.48 29.62
C ASP A 556 -17.01 2.18 30.20
N SER A 557 -18.24 2.21 30.74
CA SER A 557 -18.98 1.03 31.15
C SER A 557 -19.87 0.45 30.07
N ASN A 558 -20.02 1.12 28.93
CA ASN A 558 -20.81 0.72 27.79
C ASN A 558 -20.14 1.22 26.50
N THR A 559 -19.07 0.55 26.11
CA THR A 559 -18.26 0.87 24.95
C THR A 559 -18.70 0.08 23.71
N HIS A 560 -18.37 0.58 22.54
CA HIS A 560 -18.56 -0.10 21.26
C HIS A 560 -17.44 -1.15 21.06
N ASN A 561 -17.77 -2.32 20.57
CA ASN A 561 -16.84 -3.41 20.23
C ASN A 561 -15.84 -3.80 21.35
N GLY A 562 -16.23 -3.59 22.62
CA GLY A 562 -15.35 -3.93 23.73
C GLY A 562 -14.15 -2.99 23.91
N ASP A 563 -14.21 -1.78 23.35
CA ASP A 563 -13.19 -0.76 23.53
C ASP A 563 -12.98 -0.44 25.02
N ALA A 564 -11.75 -0.07 25.40
CA ALA A 564 -11.43 0.25 26.80
C ALA A 564 -12.07 1.56 27.28
N VAL A 565 -12.33 2.49 26.35
CA VAL A 565 -12.97 3.78 26.59
C VAL A 565 -14.00 4.06 25.51
N ALA A 566 -14.98 4.89 25.81
CA ALA A 566 -15.97 5.31 24.81
C ALA A 566 -15.30 6.12 23.70
N ALA A 567 -15.55 5.73 22.43
CA ALA A 567 -14.97 6.42 21.28
C ALA A 567 -15.55 7.84 21.15
N THR A 568 -14.67 8.82 20.89
CA THR A 568 -14.98 10.21 20.62
C THR A 568 -14.30 10.68 19.34
N ASN A 569 -14.77 11.77 18.75
CA ASN A 569 -14.10 12.38 17.60
C ASN A 569 -13.05 13.39 18.06
N GLU A 570 -11.82 12.94 18.23
CA GLU A 570 -10.69 13.78 18.66
C GLU A 570 -10.26 14.82 17.60
N PHE A 571 -10.77 14.73 16.37
CA PHE A 571 -10.37 15.57 15.23
C PHE A 571 -11.47 16.53 14.75
N ASP A 572 -12.53 16.75 15.53
CA ASP A 572 -13.62 17.69 15.17
C ASP A 572 -13.09 19.08 14.81
N TYR A 573 -12.09 19.57 15.54
CA TYR A 573 -11.46 20.87 15.31
C TYR A 573 -10.77 20.98 13.94
N ALA A 574 -10.34 19.87 13.35
CA ALA A 574 -9.63 19.85 12.08
C ALA A 574 -10.57 19.90 10.87
N ALA A 575 -11.86 19.72 11.05
CA ALA A 575 -12.86 19.71 9.97
C ALA A 575 -12.95 21.08 9.25
N GLY A 576 -12.77 22.19 10.00
CA GLY A 576 -12.87 23.53 9.43
C GLY A 576 -14.20 23.76 8.72
N ASP A 577 -14.15 24.28 7.48
CA ASP A 577 -15.29 24.54 6.62
C ASP A 577 -15.52 23.44 5.56
N VAL A 578 -14.89 22.29 5.71
CA VAL A 578 -15.06 21.14 4.80
C VAL A 578 -16.52 20.66 4.81
N THR A 579 -17.08 20.51 3.63
CA THR A 579 -18.40 19.93 3.46
C THR A 579 -18.27 18.44 3.17
N TYR A 580 -18.66 17.60 4.13
CA TYR A 580 -18.70 16.15 3.94
C TYR A 580 -19.97 15.72 3.20
N LEU A 581 -19.88 14.61 2.46
CA LEU A 581 -21.05 13.98 1.86
C LEU A 581 -22.08 13.64 2.93
N SER A 582 -23.34 13.92 2.64
CA SER A 582 -24.46 13.58 3.49
C SER A 582 -25.54 12.92 2.65
N ARG A 583 -26.07 11.80 3.14
CA ARG A 583 -27.20 11.09 2.54
C ARG A 583 -28.51 11.90 2.62
N ALA A 584 -28.59 12.89 3.51
CA ALA A 584 -29.75 13.74 3.69
C ALA A 584 -30.19 14.40 2.37
N GLY A 585 -31.50 14.35 2.11
CA GLY A 585 -32.11 14.88 0.87
C GLY A 585 -31.59 14.18 -0.37
N HIS A 586 -31.27 12.88 -0.32
CA HIS A 586 -30.76 12.08 -1.44
C HIS A 586 -29.44 12.63 -1.98
N PHE A 587 -28.48 12.88 -1.08
CA PHE A 587 -27.19 13.50 -1.40
C PHE A 587 -27.32 14.91 -2.02
N ALA A 588 -28.27 15.71 -1.54
CA ALA A 588 -28.50 17.07 -2.07
C ALA A 588 -27.23 17.95 -2.06
N ASN A 589 -26.24 17.64 -1.22
CA ASN A 589 -24.98 18.36 -1.12
C ASN A 589 -23.84 17.80 -1.99
N TYR A 590 -24.06 16.75 -2.80
CA TYR A 590 -23.03 16.06 -3.56
C TYR A 590 -22.14 17.00 -4.36
N ALA A 591 -22.74 17.86 -5.19
CA ALA A 591 -21.99 18.76 -6.05
C ALA A 591 -21.10 19.75 -5.26
N LYS A 592 -21.53 20.16 -4.05
CA LYS A 592 -20.75 21.03 -3.18
C LYS A 592 -19.61 20.27 -2.49
N ALA A 593 -19.91 19.10 -1.95
CA ALA A 593 -18.94 18.30 -1.20
C ALA A 593 -17.78 17.80 -2.10
N THR A 594 -18.08 17.37 -3.33
CA THR A 594 -17.10 16.82 -4.27
C THR A 594 -16.38 17.88 -5.12
N ALA A 595 -16.75 19.17 -4.99
CA ALA A 595 -16.04 20.25 -5.67
C ALA A 595 -14.59 20.37 -5.14
N ALA A 596 -13.68 20.81 -6.01
CA ALA A 596 -12.31 21.14 -5.58
C ALA A 596 -12.34 22.22 -4.49
N PRO A 597 -11.43 22.15 -3.50
CA PRO A 597 -11.36 23.18 -2.46
C PRO A 597 -11.03 24.54 -3.06
N THR A 598 -11.63 25.59 -2.52
CA THR A 598 -11.37 26.97 -2.89
C THR A 598 -10.80 27.80 -1.73
N ASN A 599 -10.86 27.27 -0.53
CA ASN A 599 -10.23 27.82 0.67
C ASN A 599 -9.01 26.97 1.03
N PHE A 600 -7.84 27.61 1.11
CA PHE A 600 -6.57 27.01 1.46
C PHE A 600 -6.06 27.52 2.81
N SER A 601 -6.90 28.18 3.59
CA SER A 601 -6.53 28.69 4.91
C SER A 601 -6.93 27.70 6.00
N MET A 602 -6.02 27.41 6.92
CA MET A 602 -6.29 26.67 8.14
C MET A 602 -7.18 27.51 9.05
N SER A 603 -8.20 26.91 9.68
CA SER A 603 -9.06 27.60 10.65
C SER A 603 -8.29 28.02 11.89
N ASP A 604 -8.78 29.02 12.63
CA ASP A 604 -8.14 29.47 13.88
C ASP A 604 -8.16 28.37 14.95
N GLU A 605 -9.22 27.54 14.98
CA GLU A 605 -9.31 26.40 15.89
C GLU A 605 -8.26 25.35 15.58
N ALA A 606 -8.13 24.96 14.30
CA ALA A 606 -7.09 24.02 13.87
C ALA A 606 -5.68 24.56 14.15
N LYS A 607 -5.45 25.86 13.93
CA LYS A 607 -4.14 26.50 14.24
C LYS A 607 -3.85 26.48 15.74
N ALA A 608 -4.86 26.67 16.59
CA ALA A 608 -4.68 26.67 18.04
C ALA A 608 -4.26 25.30 18.57
N GLU A 609 -4.77 24.22 17.97
CA GLU A 609 -4.46 22.85 18.36
C GLU A 609 -3.21 22.29 17.63
N PHE A 610 -2.81 22.89 16.51
CA PHE A 610 -1.66 22.42 15.76
C PHE A 610 -0.37 22.67 16.54
N THR A 611 0.38 21.60 16.82
CA THR A 611 1.68 21.64 17.50
C THR A 611 2.71 20.92 16.66
N ASN A 612 3.80 21.62 16.30
CA ASN A 612 4.93 21.00 15.63
C ASN A 612 6.04 20.64 16.63
N ASN A 613 7.02 19.83 16.19
CA ASN A 613 8.10 19.35 17.06
C ASN A 613 8.98 20.48 17.65
N SER A 614 8.94 21.69 17.07
CA SER A 614 9.75 22.83 17.53
C SER A 614 9.12 23.55 18.72
N ASN A 615 7.81 23.47 18.89
CA ASN A 615 7.06 24.20 19.93
C ASN A 615 6.25 23.25 20.84
N TYR A 616 6.48 21.95 20.77
CA TYR A 616 5.87 20.99 21.66
C TYR A 616 6.31 21.27 23.12
N ASP A 617 5.33 21.45 24.01
CA ASP A 617 5.54 21.58 25.45
C ASP A 617 4.92 20.37 26.18
N PRO A 618 5.73 19.40 26.62
CA PRO A 618 5.21 18.20 27.26
C PRO A 618 4.41 18.51 28.53
N LYS A 619 4.73 19.61 29.24
CA LYS A 619 4.03 19.99 30.49
C LYS A 619 2.57 20.37 30.26
N LYS A 620 2.20 20.77 29.05
CA LYS A 620 0.80 21.05 28.69
C LYS A 620 -0.08 19.79 28.76
N TYR A 621 0.54 18.64 28.61
CA TYR A 621 -0.14 17.34 28.53
C TYR A 621 0.14 16.44 29.74
N ASP A 622 0.87 16.94 30.75
CA ASP A 622 1.08 16.23 32.01
C ASP A 622 -0.28 15.96 32.68
N ASN A 623 -0.49 14.72 33.11
CA ASN A 623 -1.66 14.28 33.82
C ASN A 623 -1.24 13.69 35.16
N ASP A 624 -1.73 14.24 36.26
CA ASP A 624 -1.40 13.79 37.62
C ASP A 624 -1.80 12.32 37.88
N SER A 625 -2.64 11.74 37.05
CA SER A 625 -3.05 10.33 37.10
C SER A 625 -2.11 9.39 36.35
N ASP A 626 -1.16 9.89 35.58
CA ASP A 626 -0.25 9.07 34.82
C ASP A 626 0.72 8.33 35.74
N GLU A 627 0.73 7.02 35.63
CA GLU A 627 1.70 6.18 36.37
C GLU A 627 3.00 6.09 35.59
N MET A 628 4.07 6.60 36.16
CA MET A 628 5.40 6.51 35.57
C MET A 628 5.92 5.07 35.66
N PRO A 629 6.47 4.52 34.57
CA PRO A 629 7.07 3.20 34.60
C PRO A 629 8.30 3.19 35.51
N THR A 630 8.61 2.05 36.13
CA THR A 630 9.86 1.86 36.87
C THR A 630 11.04 1.95 35.89
N THR A 631 12.02 2.80 36.20
CA THR A 631 13.23 2.97 35.36
C THR A 631 14.49 2.92 36.23
N GLY A 632 15.62 2.51 35.64
CA GLY A 632 16.92 2.49 36.29
C GLY A 632 17.06 1.50 37.45
N ALA A 633 16.19 0.50 37.55
CA ALA A 633 16.25 -0.54 38.58
C ALA A 633 17.54 -1.38 38.48
N LYS A 634 18.07 -1.79 39.64
CA LYS A 634 19.31 -2.58 39.70
C LYS A 634 19.02 -4.07 39.85
N ASN A 635 18.23 -4.63 38.97
CA ASN A 635 17.83 -6.04 39.04
C ASN A 635 18.95 -7.00 38.59
N GLY A 636 19.97 -6.50 37.89
CA GLY A 636 21.15 -7.28 37.48
C GLY A 636 20.87 -8.31 36.37
N LEU A 637 19.71 -8.24 35.71
CA LEU A 637 19.35 -9.13 34.62
C LEU A 637 20.09 -8.74 33.35
N LYS A 638 20.34 -9.72 32.48
CA LYS A 638 20.90 -9.55 31.15
C LYS A 638 19.99 -10.17 30.13
N LEU A 639 19.90 -9.55 28.93
CA LEU A 639 19.03 -10.01 27.86
C LEU A 639 19.25 -11.50 27.51
N TYR A 640 20.49 -12.00 27.51
CA TYR A 640 20.78 -13.40 27.22
C TYR A 640 20.14 -14.40 28.21
N GLN A 641 19.80 -13.96 29.44
CA GLN A 641 19.14 -14.79 30.47
C GLN A 641 17.65 -14.96 30.16
N MET A 642 17.11 -14.17 29.23
CA MET A 642 15.72 -14.26 28.76
C MET A 642 15.54 -15.34 27.68
N TYR A 643 16.62 -15.88 27.13
CA TYR A 643 16.55 -16.94 26.15
C TYR A 643 15.76 -18.16 26.63
N GLY A 644 14.70 -18.52 25.90
CA GLY A 644 13.83 -19.65 26.26
C GLY A 644 12.78 -19.37 27.33
N LYS A 645 12.65 -18.13 27.81
CA LYS A 645 11.55 -17.71 28.67
C LYS A 645 10.30 -17.43 27.89
N ASP A 646 9.14 -17.72 28.47
CA ASP A 646 7.85 -17.38 27.89
C ASP A 646 7.67 -15.85 27.79
N TYR A 647 6.81 -15.41 26.89
CA TYR A 647 6.57 -13.98 26.63
C TYR A 647 6.07 -13.22 27.87
N ASP A 648 5.28 -13.88 28.72
CA ASP A 648 4.67 -13.36 29.92
C ASP A 648 5.47 -13.66 31.19
N ASP A 649 6.74 -14.13 31.09
CA ASP A 649 7.62 -14.33 32.25
C ASP A 649 7.94 -12.99 32.91
N ALA A 650 7.67 -12.88 34.23
CA ALA A 650 7.86 -11.66 35.00
C ALA A 650 9.30 -11.11 35.03
N ASP A 651 10.28 -11.85 34.56
CA ASP A 651 11.64 -11.36 34.44
C ASP A 651 11.82 -10.39 33.26
N TRP A 652 10.89 -10.38 32.30
CA TRP A 652 10.87 -9.37 31.22
C TRP A 652 10.62 -7.98 31.80
N ASP A 653 9.64 -7.83 32.70
CA ASP A 653 9.35 -6.55 33.34
C ASP A 653 10.56 -6.10 34.15
N LYS A 654 11.17 -7.01 34.91
CA LYS A 654 12.39 -6.70 35.71
C LYS A 654 13.59 -6.33 34.83
N LEU A 655 13.69 -6.87 33.61
CA LEU A 655 14.72 -6.49 32.66
C LEU A 655 14.46 -5.09 32.12
N LEU A 656 13.20 -4.80 31.73
CA LEU A 656 12.77 -3.49 31.23
C LEU A 656 12.92 -2.40 32.29
N ASP A 657 12.57 -2.68 33.53
CA ASP A 657 12.73 -1.75 34.67
C ASP A 657 14.18 -1.24 34.85
N GLN A 658 15.18 -1.94 34.32
CA GLN A 658 16.57 -1.52 34.35
C GLN A 658 16.92 -0.40 33.38
N LEU A 659 16.11 -0.21 32.33
CA LEU A 659 16.33 0.85 31.34
C LEU A 659 16.18 2.22 32.02
N THR A 660 17.00 3.14 31.62
CA THR A 660 16.84 4.56 31.97
C THR A 660 16.11 5.28 30.83
N PHE A 661 15.65 6.52 31.07
CA PHE A 661 15.11 7.35 30.00
C PHE A 661 16.14 7.59 28.90
N ASP A 662 17.43 7.70 29.23
CA ASP A 662 18.50 7.87 28.24
C ASP A 662 18.74 6.60 27.40
N ASP A 663 18.35 5.42 27.90
CA ASP A 663 18.44 4.16 27.17
C ASP A 663 17.25 3.95 26.21
N MET A 664 16.11 4.55 26.51
CA MET A 664 14.88 4.50 25.72
C MET A 664 14.80 5.60 24.66
#